data_3444f80371dcad77ec411416e0aaff7a
#
_entry.id   3444f80371dcad77ec411416e0aaff7a
#
_cell.length_a   1.000
_cell.length_b   1.000
_cell.length_c   1.000
_cell.angle_alpha   90.00
_cell.angle_beta   90.00
_cell.angle_gamma   90.00
#
_symmetry.space_group_name_H-M   'P 1'
#
loop_
_entity.id
_entity.type
_entity.pdbx_description
1 polymer ?
#
loop_
_entity_poly.entity_id
_entity_poly.type
_entity_poly.pdbx_seq_one_letter_code
_entity_poly.pdbx_strand_id
1 'polypeptide(L)'
;MNVSFNWLKRYLDCDLSAERMAEILTELGLEVEEFEKIETIKGGLKGVVVGEVLTCEDHPDSDHLHITTVDVGAEAPLQIVCGAANCRQGLKVMCATVGAVLYPIDSDEEFKIKRSKIRGVESLGMLCAEDELGIGRNHDGIMELPAEAVVGTPAKEYLHIADDYLIGIGLTPNRVDAASHIGVARDIAAYLKSRGERVEFKLPSVEGFKIDDTSRTIAVEVVNSEAAPRYAGITVSGCKIAPSPEWMQNELRAAGINPKNNLVDITNYVLFELGQPLHAFDADKIEGGKVVVRSAKEGEKFVTLDGVERTLTANDLMICSAERPMCIAGVYGGQDSGISDATVNVFIESAYFHPVWVRKTAKRFGLNTDASFRFERGIDPNIQVYALKRAAMLMQELAGGRITSEIIDINPTPARDFEFEFSLDRARKLIGKNIPEETFMTILEALDVKVLNREGEVLTVAVPPYRVDVQREADLIEDVLRVYGYNNIEISDHVNSTLSYAPKPDKARLQNVASDFLTSNGYTEIMSNSLTKASYYEESTSYPAERCVKILNPLSQDLNVMRQTLLFNALEAVELNVNRRNGNLKMYEVGNCYSFAAEKASEENTLAKYIENNRIGITVTGLKTQLSWNSKEETASFFTLRAIVERLLKRFGVDIYALQSESLECDLYGDAIVFKQGPNEVVRMGVVSPMIRKKFDIKQEVYFAEIDFDQLIKMTKKAKVQFKELSKFPEVKRDLALLVNKNVTFSQLRSIAFATEKKLLKSVSLFDVYEGDKLPEGKKSYALSFILEDKNQTLTDKQIERTMSNLQTQLEQKAGAEVRK
;
A
#
# COMPACT_ATOMS: atom_id res chain seq x y z
N MET A 1 -4.01 1.38 -14.95
CA MET A 1 -4.41 2.11 -16.17
C MET A 1 -4.72 1.10 -17.24
N ASN A 2 -5.86 1.27 -17.94
CA ASN A 2 -6.25 0.38 -19.03
C ASN A 2 -5.70 0.87 -20.37
N VAL A 3 -5.13 -0.02 -21.13
CA VAL A 3 -4.51 0.24 -22.43
C VAL A 3 -5.10 -0.70 -23.46
N SER A 4 -5.53 -0.17 -24.60
CA SER A 4 -6.02 -0.94 -25.74
C SER A 4 -4.84 -1.35 -26.63
N PHE A 5 -4.77 -2.63 -26.97
CA PHE A 5 -3.76 -3.15 -27.89
C PHE A 5 -3.88 -2.52 -29.29
N ASN A 6 -5.11 -2.42 -29.81
CA ASN A 6 -5.35 -1.84 -31.13
C ASN A 6 -5.00 -0.35 -31.17
N TRP A 7 -5.25 0.37 -30.08
CA TRP A 7 -4.87 1.78 -29.95
C TRP A 7 -3.34 1.95 -29.91
N LEU A 8 -2.62 1.09 -29.17
CA LEU A 8 -1.14 1.07 -29.16
C LEU A 8 -0.56 0.82 -30.56
N LYS A 9 -1.14 -0.09 -31.33
CA LYS A 9 -0.69 -0.42 -32.69
C LYS A 9 -0.78 0.76 -33.67
N ARG A 10 -1.52 1.81 -33.38
CA ARG A 10 -1.51 3.05 -34.18
C ARG A 10 -0.22 3.83 -34.04
N TYR A 11 0.50 3.68 -32.94
CA TYR A 11 1.75 4.40 -32.66
C TYR A 11 2.97 3.50 -32.81
N LEU A 12 2.78 2.20 -32.90
CA LEU A 12 3.83 1.19 -32.99
C LEU A 12 3.64 0.35 -34.26
N ASP A 13 4.51 0.53 -35.24
CA ASP A 13 4.63 -0.41 -36.37
C ASP A 13 5.63 -1.51 -35.97
N CYS A 14 5.11 -2.58 -35.38
CA CYS A 14 5.85 -3.76 -34.94
C CYS A 14 4.99 -5.02 -35.07
N ASP A 15 5.64 -6.17 -35.22
CA ASP A 15 4.97 -7.47 -35.38
C ASP A 15 4.89 -8.22 -34.02
N LEU A 16 4.16 -7.63 -33.05
CA LEU A 16 3.94 -8.23 -31.74
C LEU A 16 2.48 -8.68 -31.59
N SER A 17 2.27 -9.84 -30.96
CA SER A 17 0.96 -10.22 -30.44
C SER A 17 0.64 -9.46 -29.14
N ALA A 18 -0.64 -9.43 -28.74
CA ALA A 18 -1.06 -8.79 -27.50
C ALA A 18 -0.43 -9.45 -26.27
N GLU A 19 -0.30 -10.79 -26.28
CA GLU A 19 0.31 -11.56 -25.20
C GLU A 19 1.79 -11.19 -25.05
N ARG A 20 2.55 -11.14 -26.17
CA ARG A 20 3.97 -10.77 -26.10
C ARG A 20 4.16 -9.32 -25.68
N MET A 21 3.26 -8.43 -26.08
CA MET A 21 3.27 -7.04 -25.64
C MET A 21 3.04 -6.92 -24.13
N ALA A 22 2.11 -7.70 -23.55
CA ALA A 22 1.86 -7.75 -22.12
C ALA A 22 3.08 -8.27 -21.32
N GLU A 23 3.76 -9.30 -21.84
CA GLU A 23 5.02 -9.79 -21.25
C GLU A 23 6.11 -8.73 -21.24
N ILE A 24 6.32 -8.04 -22.37
CA ILE A 24 7.32 -6.96 -22.49
C ILE A 24 7.02 -5.81 -21.52
N LEU A 25 5.75 -5.44 -21.34
CA LEU A 25 5.37 -4.39 -20.40
C LEU A 25 5.76 -4.76 -18.96
N THR A 26 5.48 -5.99 -18.54
CA THR A 26 5.88 -6.48 -17.23
C THR A 26 7.41 -6.53 -17.09
N GLU A 27 8.15 -6.98 -18.12
CA GLU A 27 9.62 -6.95 -18.14
C GLU A 27 10.18 -5.53 -17.96
N LEU A 28 9.49 -4.51 -18.50
CA LEU A 28 9.85 -3.10 -18.41
C LEU A 28 9.47 -2.42 -17.09
N GLY A 29 8.83 -3.15 -16.15
CA GLY A 29 8.35 -2.64 -14.86
C GLY A 29 6.97 -1.97 -14.93
N LEU A 30 6.24 -2.16 -16.03
CA LEU A 30 4.82 -1.83 -16.17
C LEU A 30 4.02 -3.11 -16.00
N GLU A 31 3.85 -3.55 -14.74
CA GLU A 31 3.22 -4.82 -14.40
C GLU A 31 1.80 -4.92 -14.98
N VAL A 32 1.55 -5.97 -15.76
CA VAL A 32 0.23 -6.25 -16.31
C VAL A 32 -0.58 -7.02 -15.26
N GLU A 33 -1.55 -6.34 -14.66
CA GLU A 33 -2.44 -6.87 -13.61
C GLU A 33 -3.69 -7.53 -14.19
N GLU A 34 -4.10 -7.11 -15.39
CA GLU A 34 -5.28 -7.59 -16.08
C GLU A 34 -5.00 -7.74 -17.57
N PHE A 35 -5.42 -8.86 -18.17
CA PHE A 35 -5.31 -9.12 -19.58
C PHE A 35 -6.58 -9.79 -20.09
N GLU A 36 -7.40 -9.08 -20.84
CA GLU A 36 -8.70 -9.54 -21.30
C GLU A 36 -8.88 -9.29 -22.79
N LYS A 37 -9.49 -10.27 -23.48
CA LYS A 37 -9.91 -10.10 -24.86
C LYS A 37 -11.25 -9.42 -24.92
N ILE A 38 -11.33 -8.27 -25.57
CA ILE A 38 -12.57 -7.53 -25.82
C ILE A 38 -13.09 -7.88 -27.22
N GLU A 39 -14.22 -8.53 -27.28
CA GLU A 39 -14.94 -8.71 -28.54
C GLU A 39 -15.63 -7.40 -28.91
N THR A 40 -15.28 -6.80 -30.04
CA THR A 40 -15.90 -5.56 -30.55
C THR A 40 -17.39 -5.75 -30.75
N ILE A 41 -17.79 -6.95 -31.19
CA ILE A 41 -19.20 -7.38 -31.27
C ILE A 41 -19.32 -8.66 -30.46
N LYS A 42 -20.23 -8.66 -29.49
CA LYS A 42 -20.46 -9.82 -28.59
C LYS A 42 -20.78 -11.07 -29.42
N GLY A 43 -20.04 -12.16 -29.14
CA GLY A 43 -20.16 -13.42 -29.90
C GLY A 43 -19.42 -13.44 -31.25
N GLY A 44 -18.81 -12.34 -31.67
CA GLY A 44 -17.94 -12.25 -32.85
C GLY A 44 -18.57 -12.61 -34.16
N LEU A 45 -19.91 -12.53 -34.30
CA LEU A 45 -20.69 -12.89 -35.49
C LEU A 45 -20.39 -14.29 -36.05
N LYS A 46 -20.10 -15.25 -35.23
CA LYS A 46 -19.83 -16.63 -35.66
C LYS A 46 -21.06 -17.25 -36.33
N GLY A 47 -20.86 -17.77 -37.54
CA GLY A 47 -21.95 -18.36 -38.34
C GLY A 47 -22.77 -17.35 -39.10
N VAL A 48 -22.36 -16.06 -39.13
CA VAL A 48 -22.93 -15.03 -40.01
C VAL A 48 -21.98 -14.85 -41.20
N VAL A 49 -22.52 -14.89 -42.42
CA VAL A 49 -21.78 -14.80 -43.67
C VAL A 49 -22.49 -13.89 -44.67
N VAL A 50 -21.74 -13.41 -45.66
CA VAL A 50 -22.33 -12.72 -46.82
C VAL A 50 -23.15 -13.73 -47.65
N GLY A 51 -24.42 -13.47 -47.85
CA GLY A 51 -25.31 -14.28 -48.67
C GLY A 51 -25.83 -13.50 -49.90
N GLU A 52 -26.26 -14.22 -50.95
CA GLU A 52 -26.95 -13.66 -52.10
C GLU A 52 -28.35 -14.28 -52.20
N VAL A 53 -29.35 -13.46 -52.31
CA VAL A 53 -30.76 -13.91 -52.48
C VAL A 53 -30.96 -14.33 -53.94
N LEU A 54 -30.95 -15.64 -54.19
CA LEU A 54 -31.13 -16.21 -55.56
C LEU A 54 -32.57 -16.12 -56.05
N THR A 55 -33.54 -16.41 -55.17
CA THR A 55 -34.98 -16.31 -55.40
C THR A 55 -35.66 -15.62 -54.21
N CYS A 56 -36.75 -14.89 -54.51
CA CYS A 56 -37.57 -14.25 -53.50
C CYS A 56 -39.05 -14.33 -53.98
N GLU A 57 -39.86 -15.18 -53.34
CA GLU A 57 -41.27 -15.43 -53.68
C GLU A 57 -42.15 -15.11 -52.49
N ASP A 58 -43.38 -14.64 -52.74
CA ASP A 58 -44.35 -14.35 -51.65
C ASP A 58 -44.73 -15.63 -50.87
N HIS A 59 -44.87 -15.55 -49.60
CA HIS A 59 -45.26 -16.67 -48.77
C HIS A 59 -46.75 -16.94 -48.92
N PRO A 60 -47.18 -18.19 -49.26
CA PRO A 60 -48.59 -18.51 -49.62
C PRO A 60 -49.61 -18.17 -48.48
N ASP A 61 -49.18 -18.18 -47.22
CA ASP A 61 -50.02 -17.92 -46.06
C ASP A 61 -49.65 -16.62 -45.30
N SER A 62 -49.04 -15.64 -46.01
CA SER A 62 -48.65 -14.37 -45.39
C SER A 62 -48.57 -13.25 -46.43
N ASP A 63 -49.01 -12.05 -46.07
CA ASP A 63 -48.97 -10.82 -46.83
C ASP A 63 -47.69 -10.00 -46.72
N HIS A 64 -46.80 -10.38 -45.85
CA HIS A 64 -45.51 -9.69 -45.56
C HIS A 64 -44.28 -10.59 -45.46
N LEU A 65 -44.46 -11.91 -45.62
CA LEU A 65 -43.32 -12.85 -45.56
C LEU A 65 -42.92 -13.24 -46.96
N HIS A 66 -41.61 -13.45 -47.18
CA HIS A 66 -41.01 -13.94 -48.40
C HIS A 66 -40.30 -15.26 -48.14
N ILE A 67 -40.43 -16.22 -49.06
CA ILE A 67 -39.61 -17.43 -49.06
C ILE A 67 -38.45 -17.15 -49.97
N THR A 68 -37.26 -17.23 -49.44
CA THR A 68 -36.03 -16.93 -50.19
C THR A 68 -35.14 -18.16 -50.30
N THR A 69 -34.43 -18.29 -51.41
CA THR A 69 -33.28 -19.19 -51.55
C THR A 69 -32.04 -18.35 -51.53
N VAL A 70 -31.14 -18.61 -50.57
CA VAL A 70 -29.95 -17.80 -50.34
C VAL A 70 -28.70 -18.60 -50.51
N ASP A 71 -27.84 -18.18 -51.43
CA ASP A 71 -26.48 -18.70 -51.53
C ASP A 71 -25.61 -18.11 -50.43
N VAL A 72 -25.02 -18.95 -49.60
CA VAL A 72 -24.13 -18.58 -48.49
C VAL A 72 -22.70 -19.10 -48.70
N GLY A 73 -22.37 -19.52 -49.95
CA GLY A 73 -21.07 -20.12 -50.27
C GLY A 73 -20.92 -21.57 -49.80
N ALA A 74 -22.02 -22.25 -49.44
CA ALA A 74 -22.07 -23.66 -49.05
C ALA A 74 -22.38 -24.56 -50.26
N GLU A 75 -22.30 -25.88 -50.09
CA GLU A 75 -22.60 -26.88 -51.17
C GLU A 75 -24.03 -26.72 -51.76
N ALA A 76 -24.97 -26.22 -50.96
CA ALA A 76 -26.37 -25.99 -51.38
C ALA A 76 -26.90 -24.66 -50.81
N PRO A 77 -27.72 -23.92 -51.55
CA PRO A 77 -28.37 -22.72 -51.06
C PRO A 77 -29.35 -23.04 -49.91
N LEU A 78 -29.54 -22.08 -49.01
CA LEU A 78 -30.41 -22.20 -47.85
C LEU A 78 -31.79 -21.61 -48.13
N GLN A 79 -32.86 -22.36 -47.79
CA GLN A 79 -34.19 -21.78 -47.74
C GLN A 79 -34.38 -20.98 -46.44
N ILE A 80 -34.74 -19.70 -46.58
CA ILE A 80 -34.94 -18.79 -45.47
C ILE A 80 -36.23 -18.01 -45.68
N VAL A 81 -37.02 -17.93 -44.60
CA VAL A 81 -38.26 -17.10 -44.58
C VAL A 81 -37.87 -15.73 -44.01
N CYS A 82 -38.11 -14.68 -44.79
CA CYS A 82 -37.76 -13.30 -44.41
C CYS A 82 -39.01 -12.42 -44.37
N GLY A 83 -39.14 -11.59 -43.34
CA GLY A 83 -40.24 -10.61 -43.18
C GLY A 83 -39.87 -9.17 -43.54
N ALA A 84 -38.64 -8.91 -44.00
CA ALA A 84 -38.20 -7.58 -44.27
C ALA A 84 -38.71 -7.05 -45.63
N ALA A 85 -39.30 -5.85 -45.62
CA ALA A 85 -39.94 -5.24 -46.82
C ALA A 85 -38.91 -4.96 -47.96
N ASN A 86 -37.64 -4.85 -47.67
CA ASN A 86 -36.58 -4.59 -48.65
C ASN A 86 -36.03 -5.88 -49.28
N CYS A 87 -36.50 -7.07 -48.86
CA CYS A 87 -36.01 -8.33 -49.38
C CYS A 87 -36.41 -8.52 -50.85
N ARG A 88 -35.40 -8.82 -51.72
CA ARG A 88 -35.63 -9.02 -53.16
C ARG A 88 -34.54 -9.90 -53.79
N GLN A 89 -34.85 -10.49 -54.90
CA GLN A 89 -33.89 -11.31 -55.67
C GLN A 89 -32.66 -10.47 -56.09
N GLY A 90 -31.50 -11.08 -56.06
CA GLY A 90 -30.20 -10.49 -56.43
C GLY A 90 -29.59 -9.60 -55.35
N LEU A 91 -30.24 -9.49 -54.17
CA LEU A 91 -29.71 -8.70 -53.06
C LEU A 91 -28.61 -9.47 -52.36
N LYS A 92 -27.50 -8.78 -52.05
CA LYS A 92 -26.49 -9.31 -51.12
C LYS A 92 -26.75 -8.81 -49.71
N VAL A 93 -26.64 -9.71 -48.72
CA VAL A 93 -27.11 -9.49 -47.37
C VAL A 93 -26.23 -10.21 -46.34
N MET A 94 -26.35 -9.83 -45.08
CA MET A 94 -25.80 -10.62 -43.98
C MET A 94 -26.78 -11.75 -43.61
N CYS A 95 -26.32 -12.99 -43.71
CA CYS A 95 -27.07 -14.18 -43.42
C CYS A 95 -26.50 -14.94 -42.21
N ALA A 96 -27.31 -15.08 -41.13
CA ALA A 96 -27.00 -15.91 -39.98
C ALA A 96 -27.47 -17.35 -40.24
N THR A 97 -26.57 -18.30 -40.27
CA THR A 97 -26.86 -19.73 -40.49
C THR A 97 -27.31 -20.44 -39.22
N VAL A 98 -27.89 -21.64 -39.34
CA VAL A 98 -28.29 -22.41 -38.16
C VAL A 98 -27.10 -22.68 -37.25
N GLY A 99 -27.23 -22.34 -35.97
CA GLY A 99 -26.18 -22.44 -34.96
C GLY A 99 -25.47 -21.11 -34.64
N ALA A 100 -25.68 -20.08 -35.47
CA ALA A 100 -25.21 -18.73 -35.12
C ALA A 100 -25.87 -18.22 -33.82
N VAL A 101 -25.12 -17.47 -33.02
CA VAL A 101 -25.62 -16.80 -31.83
C VAL A 101 -25.40 -15.31 -32.02
N LEU A 102 -26.50 -14.56 -32.01
CA LEU A 102 -26.51 -13.11 -32.17
C LEU A 102 -26.82 -12.45 -30.83
N TYR A 103 -26.34 -11.24 -30.64
CA TYR A 103 -26.63 -10.37 -29.51
C TYR A 103 -27.14 -9.04 -30.08
N PRO A 104 -28.45 -8.85 -30.20
CA PRO A 104 -29.01 -7.61 -30.72
C PRO A 104 -28.57 -6.40 -29.90
N ILE A 105 -28.45 -5.26 -30.55
CA ILE A 105 -28.07 -4.01 -29.88
C ILE A 105 -29.06 -3.71 -28.74
N ASP A 106 -28.59 -3.17 -27.64
CA ASP A 106 -29.42 -2.93 -26.45
C ASP A 106 -29.99 -4.18 -25.76
N SER A 107 -29.53 -5.42 -26.12
CA SER A 107 -29.92 -6.68 -25.48
C SER A 107 -28.69 -7.51 -25.07
N ASP A 108 -28.71 -7.98 -23.82
CA ASP A 108 -27.69 -8.92 -23.32
C ASP A 108 -28.08 -10.38 -23.51
N GLU A 109 -29.27 -10.65 -24.04
CA GLU A 109 -29.81 -11.99 -24.22
C GLU A 109 -29.28 -12.63 -25.52
N GLU A 110 -28.95 -13.93 -25.44
CA GLU A 110 -28.53 -14.71 -26.60
C GLU A 110 -29.73 -14.97 -27.55
N PHE A 111 -29.59 -14.58 -28.82
CA PHE A 111 -30.50 -14.96 -29.85
C PHE A 111 -29.89 -16.07 -30.73
N LYS A 112 -30.22 -17.31 -30.46
CA LYS A 112 -29.70 -18.46 -31.20
C LYS A 112 -30.52 -18.82 -32.41
N ILE A 113 -29.91 -18.79 -33.58
CA ILE A 113 -30.52 -19.19 -34.84
C ILE A 113 -30.70 -20.71 -34.88
N LYS A 114 -31.93 -21.14 -34.97
CA LYS A 114 -32.33 -22.59 -34.99
C LYS A 114 -33.09 -22.87 -36.29
N ARG A 115 -33.00 -24.11 -36.72
CA ARG A 115 -33.92 -24.61 -37.75
C ARG A 115 -35.34 -24.43 -37.24
N SER A 116 -36.15 -23.70 -37.98
CA SER A 116 -37.52 -23.35 -37.56
C SER A 116 -38.53 -23.58 -38.72
N LYS A 117 -39.80 -23.67 -38.39
CA LYS A 117 -40.88 -23.62 -39.36
C LYS A 117 -41.73 -22.38 -39.14
N ILE A 118 -41.75 -21.52 -40.13
CA ILE A 118 -42.52 -20.27 -40.11
C ILE A 118 -43.73 -20.43 -41.01
N ARG A 119 -44.94 -20.42 -40.44
CA ARG A 119 -46.21 -20.71 -41.12
C ARG A 119 -46.14 -21.94 -42.04
N GLY A 120 -45.51 -23.01 -41.54
CA GLY A 120 -45.44 -24.29 -42.28
C GLY A 120 -44.21 -24.44 -43.21
N VAL A 121 -43.53 -23.34 -43.55
CA VAL A 121 -42.32 -23.35 -44.41
C VAL A 121 -41.08 -23.40 -43.55
N GLU A 122 -40.12 -24.22 -43.93
CA GLU A 122 -38.86 -24.40 -43.22
C GLU A 122 -37.91 -23.20 -43.47
N SER A 123 -37.31 -22.70 -42.37
CA SER A 123 -36.27 -21.66 -42.46
C SER A 123 -34.98 -22.19 -41.84
N LEU A 124 -33.87 -22.14 -42.63
CA LEU A 124 -32.56 -22.65 -42.27
C LEU A 124 -31.56 -21.53 -41.94
N GLY A 125 -32.04 -20.35 -41.53
CA GLY A 125 -31.24 -19.21 -41.20
C GLY A 125 -32.11 -17.97 -41.02
N MET A 126 -31.45 -16.82 -40.90
CA MET A 126 -32.06 -15.51 -40.81
C MET A 126 -31.24 -14.48 -41.62
N LEU A 127 -31.93 -13.66 -42.39
CA LEU A 127 -31.36 -12.46 -42.99
C LEU A 127 -31.43 -11.35 -41.97
N CYS A 128 -30.31 -10.68 -41.71
CA CYS A 128 -30.16 -9.85 -40.52
C CYS A 128 -30.20 -8.36 -40.84
N ALA A 129 -30.86 -7.59 -39.97
CA ALA A 129 -30.71 -6.15 -39.86
C ALA A 129 -29.44 -5.76 -39.06
N GLU A 130 -29.06 -4.50 -39.09
CA GLU A 130 -27.87 -4.00 -38.37
C GLU A 130 -27.99 -4.16 -36.85
N ASP A 131 -29.16 -3.88 -36.30
CA ASP A 131 -29.43 -3.98 -34.86
C ASP A 131 -29.44 -5.43 -34.36
N GLU A 132 -29.90 -6.37 -35.20
CA GLU A 132 -29.87 -7.81 -34.89
C GLU A 132 -28.44 -8.38 -34.87
N LEU A 133 -27.55 -7.76 -35.65
CA LEU A 133 -26.13 -8.10 -35.69
C LEU A 133 -25.32 -7.40 -34.57
N GLY A 134 -25.92 -6.43 -33.86
CA GLY A 134 -25.25 -5.63 -32.85
C GLY A 134 -24.25 -4.62 -33.44
N ILE A 135 -24.37 -4.25 -34.72
CA ILE A 135 -23.45 -3.35 -35.43
C ILE A 135 -24.00 -1.94 -35.69
N GLY A 136 -25.30 -1.74 -35.49
CA GLY A 136 -25.98 -0.47 -35.72
C GLY A 136 -27.37 -0.48 -35.09
N ARG A 137 -28.12 0.62 -35.24
CA ARG A 137 -29.48 0.77 -34.67
C ARG A 137 -30.54 0.76 -35.75
N ASN A 138 -30.19 0.52 -37.02
CA ASN A 138 -31.12 0.50 -38.11
C ASN A 138 -31.88 -0.83 -38.13
N HIS A 139 -33.22 -0.75 -38.03
CA HIS A 139 -34.16 -1.86 -38.09
C HIS A 139 -35.16 -1.73 -39.25
N ASP A 140 -34.96 -0.79 -40.17
CA ASP A 140 -35.90 -0.50 -41.28
C ASP A 140 -35.94 -1.61 -42.35
N GLY A 141 -35.04 -2.62 -42.22
CA GLY A 141 -34.95 -3.79 -43.07
C GLY A 141 -33.64 -4.57 -42.91
N ILE A 142 -33.48 -5.63 -43.69
CA ILE A 142 -32.24 -6.37 -43.70
C ILE A 142 -31.09 -5.51 -44.28
N MET A 143 -29.88 -5.75 -43.77
CA MET A 143 -28.67 -5.04 -44.19
C MET A 143 -28.30 -5.37 -45.63
N GLU A 144 -28.42 -4.36 -46.51
CA GLU A 144 -28.04 -4.50 -47.94
C GLU A 144 -26.54 -4.29 -48.10
N LEU A 145 -25.90 -5.19 -48.85
CA LEU A 145 -24.47 -5.11 -49.12
C LEU A 145 -24.24 -4.71 -50.59
N PRO A 146 -23.10 -4.06 -50.91
CA PRO A 146 -22.70 -3.77 -52.28
C PRO A 146 -22.60 -5.04 -53.17
N ALA A 147 -22.86 -4.89 -54.44
CA ALA A 147 -22.86 -6.01 -55.39
C ALA A 147 -21.53 -6.76 -55.47
N GLU A 148 -20.43 -6.08 -55.14
CA GLU A 148 -19.07 -6.60 -55.11
C GLU A 148 -18.79 -7.51 -53.90
N ALA A 149 -19.67 -7.56 -52.92
CA ALA A 149 -19.50 -8.38 -51.74
C ALA A 149 -19.36 -9.87 -52.12
N VAL A 150 -18.35 -10.57 -51.64
CA VAL A 150 -18.08 -11.96 -52.01
C VAL A 150 -18.93 -12.88 -51.12
N VAL A 151 -19.79 -13.69 -51.80
CA VAL A 151 -20.66 -14.66 -51.09
C VAL A 151 -19.84 -15.68 -50.33
N GLY A 152 -20.29 -16.03 -49.13
CA GLY A 152 -19.60 -16.96 -48.21
C GLY A 152 -18.53 -16.31 -47.33
N THR A 153 -18.18 -15.04 -47.56
CA THR A 153 -17.24 -14.34 -46.69
C THR A 153 -17.84 -14.22 -45.28
N PRO A 154 -17.12 -14.62 -44.24
CA PRO A 154 -17.58 -14.42 -42.84
C PRO A 154 -17.87 -12.93 -42.55
N ALA A 155 -18.97 -12.65 -41.86
CA ALA A 155 -19.36 -11.27 -41.52
C ALA A 155 -18.29 -10.47 -40.80
N LYS A 156 -17.59 -11.10 -39.88
CA LYS A 156 -16.45 -10.51 -39.14
C LYS A 156 -15.32 -10.05 -40.10
N GLU A 157 -15.01 -10.84 -41.09
CA GLU A 157 -14.01 -10.53 -42.09
C GLU A 157 -14.45 -9.43 -43.06
N TYR A 158 -15.69 -9.56 -43.58
CA TYR A 158 -16.29 -8.57 -44.48
C TYR A 158 -16.41 -7.18 -43.87
N LEU A 159 -16.81 -7.14 -42.58
CA LEU A 159 -16.97 -5.88 -41.82
C LEU A 159 -15.68 -5.39 -41.20
N HIS A 160 -14.55 -6.09 -41.45
CA HIS A 160 -13.22 -5.76 -40.89
C HIS A 160 -13.26 -5.61 -39.34
N ILE A 161 -14.05 -6.42 -38.67
CA ILE A 161 -14.21 -6.37 -37.24
C ILE A 161 -12.99 -7.04 -36.59
N ALA A 162 -12.14 -6.22 -35.94
CA ALA A 162 -11.03 -6.70 -35.17
C ALA A 162 -11.39 -6.70 -33.68
N ASP A 163 -11.16 -7.83 -33.00
CA ASP A 163 -11.21 -7.87 -31.55
C ASP A 163 -10.05 -7.03 -30.99
N ASP A 164 -10.22 -6.52 -29.79
CA ASP A 164 -9.18 -5.80 -29.07
C ASP A 164 -8.72 -6.61 -27.84
N TYR A 165 -7.64 -6.17 -27.23
CA TYR A 165 -7.19 -6.68 -25.95
C TYR A 165 -7.03 -5.51 -24.97
N LEU A 166 -7.65 -5.67 -23.80
CA LEU A 166 -7.43 -4.80 -22.65
C LEU A 166 -6.16 -5.27 -21.93
N ILE A 167 -5.25 -4.34 -21.75
CA ILE A 167 -4.03 -4.55 -20.97
C ILE A 167 -4.10 -3.59 -19.77
N GLY A 168 -4.46 -4.11 -18.60
CA GLY A 168 -4.52 -3.36 -17.35
C GLY A 168 -3.13 -3.27 -16.72
N ILE A 169 -2.58 -2.06 -16.65
CA ILE A 169 -1.21 -1.82 -16.15
C ILE A 169 -1.26 -1.19 -14.77
N GLY A 170 -0.54 -1.78 -13.81
CA GLY A 170 -0.23 -1.21 -12.51
C GLY A 170 0.86 -0.15 -12.61
N LEU A 171 0.49 1.13 -12.53
CA LEU A 171 1.44 2.22 -12.59
C LEU A 171 1.97 2.59 -11.22
N THR A 172 3.27 2.49 -11.03
CA THR A 172 3.94 3.06 -9.86
C THR A 172 3.93 4.60 -9.91
N PRO A 173 3.95 5.30 -8.77
CA PRO A 173 3.82 6.76 -8.73
C PRO A 173 4.89 7.53 -9.53
N ASN A 174 6.06 6.94 -9.74
CA ASN A 174 7.16 7.53 -10.52
C ASN A 174 7.01 7.35 -12.04
N ARG A 175 6.15 6.43 -12.51
CA ARG A 175 5.99 6.11 -13.92
C ARG A 175 4.79 6.82 -14.57
N VAL A 176 4.59 8.11 -14.26
CA VAL A 176 3.54 8.93 -14.89
C VAL A 176 3.77 9.14 -16.39
N ASP A 177 5.00 9.04 -16.87
CA ASP A 177 5.38 9.03 -18.29
C ASP A 177 4.62 7.94 -19.06
N ALA A 178 4.34 6.81 -18.43
CA ALA A 178 3.55 5.70 -18.99
C ALA A 178 2.03 5.82 -18.71
N ALA A 179 1.53 6.95 -18.17
CA ALA A 179 0.10 7.16 -17.92
C ALA A 179 -0.67 7.55 -19.19
N SER A 180 -0.25 7.07 -20.36
CA SER A 180 -0.85 7.29 -21.67
C SER A 180 -0.47 6.19 -22.67
N HIS A 181 -1.25 6.04 -23.75
CA HIS A 181 -0.90 5.08 -24.81
C HIS A 181 0.44 5.43 -25.48
N ILE A 182 0.71 6.71 -25.72
CA ILE A 182 2.01 7.18 -26.27
C ILE A 182 3.16 6.85 -25.31
N GLY A 183 3.00 7.05 -24.03
CA GLY A 183 4.03 6.74 -23.04
C GLY A 183 4.36 5.25 -22.99
N VAL A 184 3.32 4.40 -22.97
CA VAL A 184 3.46 2.94 -23.04
C VAL A 184 4.12 2.51 -24.37
N ALA A 185 3.68 3.08 -25.49
CA ALA A 185 4.24 2.79 -26.80
C ALA A 185 5.73 3.18 -26.89
N ARG A 186 6.13 4.30 -26.28
CA ARG A 186 7.52 4.73 -26.20
C ARG A 186 8.40 3.71 -25.46
N ASP A 187 7.92 3.17 -24.33
CA ASP A 187 8.66 2.16 -23.57
C ASP A 187 8.83 0.86 -24.37
N ILE A 188 7.76 0.38 -25.02
CA ILE A 188 7.84 -0.80 -25.90
C ILE A 188 8.82 -0.56 -27.05
N ALA A 189 8.78 0.63 -27.66
CA ALA A 189 9.70 0.99 -28.72
C ALA A 189 11.16 1.00 -28.25
N ALA A 190 11.42 1.52 -27.03
CA ALA A 190 12.75 1.50 -26.44
C ALA A 190 13.25 0.06 -26.18
N TYR A 191 12.38 -0.82 -25.69
CA TYR A 191 12.69 -2.24 -25.50
C TYR A 191 13.08 -2.91 -26.82
N LEU A 192 12.27 -2.75 -27.86
CA LEU A 192 12.53 -3.38 -29.17
C LEU A 192 13.80 -2.82 -29.85
N LYS A 193 13.96 -1.49 -29.87
CA LYS A 193 15.17 -0.84 -30.40
C LYS A 193 16.44 -1.33 -29.73
N SER A 194 16.43 -1.46 -28.42
CA SER A 194 17.60 -1.92 -27.65
C SER A 194 18.03 -3.35 -27.98
N ARG A 195 17.15 -4.14 -28.60
CA ARG A 195 17.40 -5.51 -29.06
C ARG A 195 17.65 -5.62 -30.57
N GLY A 196 17.64 -4.48 -31.25
CA GLY A 196 17.79 -4.45 -32.72
C GLY A 196 16.56 -4.97 -33.46
N GLU A 197 15.41 -5.06 -32.80
CA GLU A 197 14.16 -5.47 -33.40
C GLU A 197 13.54 -4.32 -34.20
N ARG A 198 12.86 -4.65 -35.30
CA ARG A 198 12.23 -3.64 -36.16
C ARG A 198 11.03 -3.03 -35.41
N VAL A 199 11.08 -1.73 -35.17
CA VAL A 199 9.97 -0.95 -34.66
C VAL A 199 10.02 0.47 -35.21
N GLU A 200 8.88 1.00 -35.60
CA GLU A 200 8.71 2.42 -35.86
C GLU A 200 7.70 3.01 -34.88
N PHE A 201 8.14 4.00 -34.12
CA PHE A 201 7.29 4.73 -33.18
C PHE A 201 6.91 6.07 -33.79
N LYS A 202 5.60 6.34 -33.88
CA LYS A 202 5.05 7.53 -34.50
C LYS A 202 4.12 8.27 -33.56
N LEU A 203 4.34 9.58 -33.42
CA LEU A 203 3.38 10.46 -32.79
C LEU A 203 2.26 10.84 -33.77
N PRO A 204 1.02 11.09 -33.31
CA PRO A 204 -0.06 11.58 -34.17
C PRO A 204 0.31 12.95 -34.71
N SER A 205 0.25 13.12 -36.05
CA SER A 205 0.67 14.38 -36.68
C SER A 205 -0.22 15.54 -36.28
N VAL A 206 0.39 16.68 -36.02
CA VAL A 206 -0.25 17.99 -35.85
C VAL A 206 0.15 19.01 -36.92
N GLU A 207 0.80 18.54 -37.99
CA GLU A 207 1.27 19.42 -39.10
C GLU A 207 0.12 20.05 -39.86
N GLY A 208 -1.05 19.40 -39.91
CA GLY A 208 -2.25 19.94 -40.51
C GLY A 208 -2.92 21.07 -39.74
N PHE A 209 -2.40 21.40 -38.53
CA PHE A 209 -2.98 22.46 -37.72
C PHE A 209 -2.91 23.81 -38.41
N LYS A 210 -4.06 24.47 -38.56
CA LYS A 210 -4.18 25.77 -39.18
C LYS A 210 -5.27 26.60 -38.48
N ILE A 211 -4.94 27.84 -38.18
CA ILE A 211 -5.91 28.81 -37.67
C ILE A 211 -6.78 29.29 -38.83
N ASP A 212 -8.08 29.22 -38.69
CA ASP A 212 -9.04 29.62 -39.71
C ASP A 212 -9.26 31.15 -39.70
N ASP A 213 -9.43 31.72 -38.49
CA ASP A 213 -9.54 33.16 -38.30
C ASP A 213 -9.23 33.54 -36.83
N THR A 214 -9.30 34.80 -36.48
CA THR A 214 -9.06 35.34 -35.13
C THR A 214 -10.26 36.09 -34.57
N SER A 215 -11.47 35.69 -35.00
CA SER A 215 -12.72 36.39 -34.65
C SER A 215 -13.13 36.28 -33.20
N ARG A 216 -12.60 35.29 -32.47
CA ARG A 216 -12.94 35.02 -31.08
C ARG A 216 -11.76 34.69 -30.25
N THR A 217 -11.15 35.71 -29.64
CA THR A 217 -10.04 35.56 -28.71
C THR A 217 -10.52 35.74 -27.27
N ILE A 218 -10.13 34.77 -26.39
CA ILE A 218 -10.34 34.86 -24.96
C ILE A 218 -8.98 35.17 -24.33
N ALA A 219 -8.89 36.30 -23.60
CA ALA A 219 -7.66 36.68 -22.92
C ALA A 219 -7.33 35.71 -21.75
N VAL A 220 -6.08 35.50 -21.46
CA VAL A 220 -5.65 34.67 -20.33
C VAL A 220 -4.70 35.46 -19.44
N GLU A 221 -4.92 35.39 -18.15
CA GLU A 221 -4.02 35.94 -17.13
C GLU A 221 -3.69 34.86 -16.09
N VAL A 222 -2.39 34.59 -15.88
CA VAL A 222 -1.91 33.70 -14.83
C VAL A 222 -1.35 34.53 -13.68
N VAL A 223 -2.14 34.67 -12.61
CA VAL A 223 -1.78 35.44 -11.41
C VAL A 223 -0.83 34.66 -10.51
N ASN A 224 -1.03 33.34 -10.40
CA ASN A 224 -0.16 32.44 -9.62
C ASN A 224 0.65 31.52 -10.55
N SER A 225 1.78 32.01 -11.02
CA SER A 225 2.69 31.27 -11.90
C SER A 225 3.48 30.17 -11.18
N GLU A 226 3.54 30.16 -9.84
CA GLU A 226 4.12 29.03 -9.07
C GLU A 226 3.21 27.81 -9.17
N ALA A 227 1.91 27.99 -8.96
CA ALA A 227 0.95 26.90 -8.99
C ALA A 227 0.56 26.50 -10.43
N ALA A 228 0.62 27.42 -11.40
CA ALA A 228 0.40 27.19 -12.83
C ALA A 228 1.62 27.68 -13.65
N PRO A 229 2.71 26.91 -13.70
CA PRO A 229 3.93 27.30 -14.42
C PRO A 229 3.72 27.46 -15.93
N ARG A 230 2.78 26.74 -16.52
CA ARG A 230 2.41 26.90 -17.93
C ARG A 230 0.91 26.78 -18.13
N TYR A 231 0.36 27.66 -18.94
CA TYR A 231 -1.05 27.66 -19.29
C TYR A 231 -1.22 27.99 -20.77
N ALA A 232 -1.80 27.07 -21.55
CA ALA A 232 -2.08 27.29 -22.94
C ALA A 232 -3.59 27.14 -23.19
N GLY A 233 -4.10 27.90 -24.19
CA GLY A 233 -5.50 27.85 -24.56
C GLY A 233 -5.73 28.24 -26.00
N ILE A 234 -6.86 27.78 -26.57
CA ILE A 234 -7.32 28.10 -27.94
C ILE A 234 -8.83 28.07 -27.99
N THR A 235 -9.43 28.85 -28.89
CA THR A 235 -10.87 28.87 -29.12
C THR A 235 -11.24 28.17 -30.41
N VAL A 236 -12.21 27.24 -30.33
CA VAL A 236 -12.84 26.59 -31.49
C VAL A 236 -14.32 26.95 -31.51
N SER A 237 -14.80 27.51 -32.60
CA SER A 237 -16.17 28.01 -32.75
C SER A 237 -16.95 27.21 -33.80
N GLY A 238 -18.30 27.23 -33.67
CA GLY A 238 -19.18 26.56 -34.62
C GLY A 238 -19.26 25.04 -34.44
N CYS A 239 -18.86 24.52 -33.28
CA CYS A 239 -18.94 23.09 -32.99
C CYS A 239 -20.39 22.61 -32.89
N LYS A 240 -20.64 21.40 -33.32
CA LYS A 240 -21.92 20.68 -33.16
C LYS A 240 -21.72 19.52 -32.19
N ILE A 241 -22.54 19.51 -31.14
CA ILE A 241 -22.59 18.38 -30.22
C ILE A 241 -23.27 17.20 -30.89
N ALA A 242 -22.61 16.06 -30.87
CA ALA A 242 -23.08 14.78 -31.39
C ALA A 242 -22.41 13.64 -30.60
N PRO A 243 -22.91 12.39 -30.70
CA PRO A 243 -22.16 11.23 -30.28
C PRO A 243 -20.81 11.16 -31.02
N SER A 244 -19.77 10.73 -30.32
CA SER A 244 -18.47 10.48 -30.93
C SER A 244 -18.53 9.34 -31.96
N PRO A 245 -17.66 9.32 -32.96
CA PRO A 245 -17.57 8.17 -33.86
C PRO A 245 -17.30 6.89 -33.11
N GLU A 246 -17.78 5.80 -33.61
CA GLU A 246 -17.74 4.49 -32.95
C GLU A 246 -16.31 4.06 -32.58
N TRP A 247 -15.35 4.29 -33.48
CA TRP A 247 -13.95 3.96 -33.20
C TRP A 247 -13.42 4.66 -31.93
N MET A 248 -13.78 5.94 -31.72
CA MET A 248 -13.38 6.68 -30.51
C MET A 248 -14.12 6.19 -29.27
N GLN A 249 -15.42 5.90 -29.41
CA GLN A 249 -16.20 5.33 -28.30
C GLN A 249 -15.61 3.99 -27.84
N ASN A 250 -15.24 3.11 -28.78
CA ASN A 250 -14.68 1.80 -28.46
C ASN A 250 -13.33 1.92 -27.75
N GLU A 251 -12.44 2.81 -28.21
CA GLU A 251 -11.16 3.06 -27.58
C GLU A 251 -11.29 3.66 -26.18
N LEU A 252 -12.23 4.60 -25.97
CA LEU A 252 -12.53 5.15 -24.66
C LEU A 252 -13.10 4.08 -23.72
N ARG A 253 -14.04 3.25 -24.20
CA ARG A 253 -14.56 2.12 -23.38
C ARG A 253 -13.47 1.15 -23.01
N ALA A 254 -12.56 0.81 -23.91
CA ALA A 254 -11.40 -0.02 -23.61
C ALA A 254 -10.49 0.62 -22.55
N ALA A 255 -10.37 1.96 -22.54
CA ALA A 255 -9.66 2.69 -21.51
C ALA A 255 -10.46 2.83 -20.17
N GLY A 256 -11.69 2.32 -20.10
CA GLY A 256 -12.56 2.40 -18.93
C GLY A 256 -13.38 3.68 -18.82
N ILE A 257 -13.48 4.47 -19.91
CA ILE A 257 -14.22 5.72 -19.96
C ILE A 257 -15.57 5.53 -20.67
N ASN A 258 -16.63 5.99 -20.04
CA ASN A 258 -17.94 6.03 -20.66
C ASN A 258 -18.07 7.23 -21.59
N PRO A 259 -18.23 7.07 -22.92
CA PRO A 259 -18.42 8.15 -23.86
C PRO A 259 -19.65 9.00 -23.53
N LYS A 260 -19.54 10.31 -23.76
CA LYS A 260 -20.62 11.28 -23.51
C LYS A 260 -21.07 12.00 -24.80
N ASN A 261 -20.20 12.83 -25.31
CA ASN A 261 -20.35 13.54 -26.59
C ASN A 261 -18.99 13.86 -27.18
N ASN A 262 -18.95 14.17 -28.47
CA ASN A 262 -17.73 14.37 -29.23
C ASN A 262 -16.74 15.37 -28.59
N LEU A 263 -17.20 16.47 -27.99
CA LEU A 263 -16.29 17.46 -27.40
C LEU A 263 -15.65 17.00 -26.10
N VAL A 264 -16.43 16.40 -25.21
CA VAL A 264 -15.91 15.84 -23.94
C VAL A 264 -15.04 14.61 -24.22
N ASP A 265 -15.47 13.77 -25.15
CA ASP A 265 -14.75 12.55 -25.50
C ASP A 265 -13.38 12.85 -26.14
N ILE A 266 -13.29 13.92 -26.97
CA ILE A 266 -12.02 14.39 -27.51
C ILE A 266 -11.04 14.78 -26.41
N THR A 267 -11.49 15.48 -25.36
CA THR A 267 -10.61 15.83 -24.23
C THR A 267 -10.13 14.62 -23.48
N ASN A 268 -11.01 13.63 -23.24
CA ASN A 268 -10.64 12.35 -22.63
C ASN A 268 -9.73 11.53 -23.55
N TYR A 269 -10.02 11.51 -24.84
CA TYR A 269 -9.19 10.81 -25.83
C TYR A 269 -7.75 11.31 -25.80
N VAL A 270 -7.53 12.62 -25.90
CA VAL A 270 -6.20 13.23 -25.85
C VAL A 270 -5.50 12.99 -24.51
N LEU A 271 -6.26 12.99 -23.40
CA LEU A 271 -5.73 12.62 -22.08
C LEU A 271 -5.14 11.21 -22.07
N PHE A 272 -5.87 10.22 -22.58
CA PHE A 272 -5.40 8.82 -22.61
C PHE A 272 -4.41 8.57 -23.77
N GLU A 273 -4.46 9.36 -24.84
CA GLU A 273 -3.50 9.32 -25.95
C GLU A 273 -2.12 9.82 -25.51
N LEU A 274 -2.06 11.04 -24.94
CA LEU A 274 -0.82 11.79 -24.71
C LEU A 274 -0.42 11.96 -23.25
N GLY A 275 -1.31 11.66 -22.31
CA GLY A 275 -1.08 11.88 -20.88
C GLY A 275 -1.28 13.33 -20.42
N GLN A 276 -1.78 14.21 -21.30
CA GLN A 276 -2.08 15.61 -21.02
C GLN A 276 -3.56 15.79 -20.71
N PRO A 277 -3.94 16.10 -19.46
CA PRO A 277 -5.32 16.47 -19.17
C PRO A 277 -5.69 17.79 -19.84
N LEU A 278 -6.83 17.78 -20.52
CA LEU A 278 -7.43 18.95 -21.14
C LEU A 278 -8.75 19.28 -20.47
N HIS A 279 -9.12 20.56 -20.46
CA HIS A 279 -10.46 20.97 -20.08
C HIS A 279 -11.10 21.82 -21.18
N ALA A 280 -12.37 21.55 -21.47
CA ALA A 280 -13.17 22.30 -22.44
C ALA A 280 -14.22 23.13 -21.71
N PHE A 281 -14.12 24.44 -21.83
CA PHE A 281 -15.09 25.39 -21.32
C PHE A 281 -16.04 25.83 -22.44
N ASP A 282 -17.31 26.04 -22.09
CA ASP A 282 -18.20 26.77 -22.97
C ASP A 282 -17.75 28.24 -23.04
N ALA A 283 -17.22 28.62 -24.20
CA ALA A 283 -16.63 29.94 -24.40
C ALA A 283 -17.64 31.09 -24.21
N ASP A 284 -18.95 30.82 -24.41
CA ASP A 284 -20.02 31.81 -24.18
C ASP A 284 -20.32 32.04 -22.72
N LYS A 285 -19.90 31.12 -21.84
CA LYS A 285 -20.02 31.21 -20.37
C LYS A 285 -18.80 31.85 -19.70
N ILE A 286 -17.74 32.17 -20.46
CA ILE A 286 -16.55 32.86 -19.94
C ILE A 286 -16.86 34.36 -19.85
N GLU A 287 -17.38 34.81 -18.73
CA GLU A 287 -17.74 36.18 -18.45
C GLU A 287 -16.53 37.11 -18.60
N GLY A 288 -16.75 38.25 -19.29
CA GLY A 288 -15.72 39.22 -19.59
C GLY A 288 -14.70 38.81 -20.65
N GLY A 289 -14.90 37.66 -21.33
CA GLY A 289 -14.01 37.14 -22.38
C GLY A 289 -12.57 36.91 -21.89
N LYS A 290 -12.40 36.59 -20.60
CA LYS A 290 -11.08 36.44 -19.96
C LYS A 290 -11.06 35.27 -18.98
N VAL A 291 -10.01 34.48 -19.07
CA VAL A 291 -9.67 33.44 -18.10
C VAL A 291 -8.60 33.98 -17.13
N VAL A 292 -8.81 33.82 -15.82
CA VAL A 292 -7.89 34.22 -14.77
C VAL A 292 -7.52 33.01 -13.92
N VAL A 293 -6.25 32.62 -13.92
CA VAL A 293 -5.71 31.51 -13.11
C VAL A 293 -5.11 32.10 -11.83
N ARG A 294 -5.79 31.88 -10.70
CA ARG A 294 -5.43 32.48 -9.41
C ARG A 294 -5.63 31.49 -8.25
N SER A 295 -4.99 31.76 -7.12
CA SER A 295 -5.39 31.13 -5.87
C SER A 295 -6.82 31.52 -5.46
N ALA A 296 -7.54 30.61 -4.82
CA ALA A 296 -8.83 30.92 -4.22
C ALA A 296 -8.67 31.89 -3.05
N LYS A 297 -9.76 32.59 -2.69
CA LYS A 297 -9.84 33.35 -1.46
C LYS A 297 -10.17 32.40 -0.30
N GLU A 298 -9.67 32.71 0.90
CA GLU A 298 -9.99 31.90 2.07
C GLU A 298 -11.49 31.91 2.35
N GLY A 299 -12.12 30.73 2.45
CA GLY A 299 -13.56 30.59 2.63
C GLY A 299 -14.41 30.75 1.38
N GLU A 300 -13.81 30.95 0.19
CA GLU A 300 -14.55 31.05 -1.09
C GLU A 300 -15.38 29.77 -1.34
N LYS A 301 -16.63 29.92 -1.74
CA LYS A 301 -17.55 28.81 -2.02
C LYS A 301 -17.54 28.48 -3.51
N PHE A 302 -17.55 27.20 -3.83
CA PHE A 302 -17.55 26.70 -5.20
C PHE A 302 -18.36 25.41 -5.31
N VAL A 303 -19.25 25.35 -6.32
CA VAL A 303 -20.04 24.14 -6.61
C VAL A 303 -19.39 23.38 -7.75
N THR A 304 -19.00 22.15 -7.47
CA THR A 304 -18.35 21.23 -8.42
C THR A 304 -19.37 20.48 -9.27
N LEU A 305 -18.91 19.81 -10.35
CA LEU A 305 -19.75 19.05 -11.30
C LEU A 305 -20.64 17.98 -10.66
N ASP A 306 -20.26 17.47 -9.47
CA ASP A 306 -21.06 16.55 -8.66
C ASP A 306 -22.17 17.23 -7.84
N GLY A 307 -22.35 18.55 -7.99
CA GLY A 307 -23.35 19.35 -7.27
C GLY A 307 -22.98 19.64 -5.81
N VAL A 308 -21.78 19.31 -5.37
CA VAL A 308 -21.34 19.52 -3.98
C VAL A 308 -20.71 20.91 -3.81
N GLU A 309 -21.21 21.70 -2.84
CA GLU A 309 -20.60 22.98 -2.45
C GLU A 309 -19.35 22.69 -1.61
N ARG A 310 -18.21 23.23 -2.05
CA ARG A 310 -16.92 23.08 -1.39
C ARG A 310 -16.41 24.43 -0.86
N THR A 311 -15.82 24.42 0.32
CA THR A 311 -15.17 25.62 0.89
C THR A 311 -13.69 25.58 0.54
N LEU A 312 -13.26 26.59 -0.21
CA LEU A 312 -11.88 26.70 -0.71
C LEU A 312 -10.98 27.41 0.30
N THR A 313 -9.69 27.24 0.13
CA THR A 313 -8.61 27.91 0.89
C THR A 313 -7.66 28.61 -0.06
N ALA A 314 -6.80 29.49 0.46
CA ALA A 314 -5.78 30.16 -0.33
C ALA A 314 -4.76 29.22 -1.00
N ASN A 315 -4.74 27.94 -0.60
CA ASN A 315 -3.87 26.90 -1.20
C ASN A 315 -4.53 26.19 -2.40
N ASP A 316 -5.77 26.51 -2.76
CA ASP A 316 -6.45 25.95 -3.92
C ASP A 316 -6.26 26.85 -5.14
N LEU A 317 -5.84 26.23 -6.24
CA LEU A 317 -5.71 26.91 -7.52
C LEU A 317 -7.04 26.85 -8.27
N MET A 318 -7.49 28.01 -8.75
CA MET A 318 -8.74 28.15 -9.46
C MET A 318 -8.54 28.72 -10.86
N ILE A 319 -9.32 28.19 -11.78
CA ILE A 319 -9.53 28.81 -13.09
C ILE A 319 -10.84 29.58 -13.03
N CYS A 320 -10.78 30.86 -13.28
CA CYS A 320 -11.90 31.79 -13.14
C CYS A 320 -12.18 32.50 -14.46
N SER A 321 -13.43 32.98 -14.65
CA SER A 321 -13.71 34.04 -15.57
C SER A 321 -13.26 35.39 -14.96
N ALA A 322 -13.55 36.52 -15.60
CA ALA A 322 -13.31 37.81 -14.99
C ALA A 322 -14.10 38.02 -13.70
N GLU A 323 -15.24 37.35 -13.51
CA GLU A 323 -16.20 37.57 -12.45
C GLU A 323 -16.29 36.44 -11.43
N ARG A 324 -16.18 35.17 -11.84
CA ARG A 324 -16.40 34.01 -10.95
C ARG A 324 -15.48 32.83 -11.20
N PRO A 325 -15.30 31.92 -10.21
CA PRO A 325 -14.58 30.69 -10.38
C PRO A 325 -15.33 29.72 -11.31
N MET A 326 -14.58 29.00 -12.15
CA MET A 326 -15.10 28.06 -13.15
C MET A 326 -14.64 26.62 -12.92
N CYS A 327 -13.42 26.40 -12.39
CA CYS A 327 -12.83 25.09 -12.21
C CYS A 327 -11.81 25.09 -11.08
N ILE A 328 -11.72 24.00 -10.31
CA ILE A 328 -10.57 23.72 -9.45
C ILE A 328 -9.46 23.15 -10.34
N ALA A 329 -8.42 23.94 -10.58
CA ALA A 329 -7.38 23.65 -11.56
C ALA A 329 -6.73 22.25 -11.39
N GLY A 330 -6.80 21.45 -12.43
CA GLY A 330 -6.24 20.09 -12.45
C GLY A 330 -6.93 19.07 -11.55
N VAL A 331 -8.05 19.43 -10.89
CA VAL A 331 -8.78 18.54 -9.97
C VAL A 331 -10.19 18.26 -10.46
N TYR A 332 -11.06 19.31 -10.54
CA TYR A 332 -12.46 19.07 -10.87
C TYR A 332 -13.16 20.31 -11.44
N GLY A 333 -13.97 20.13 -12.47
CA GLY A 333 -14.75 21.20 -13.11
C GLY A 333 -15.87 21.73 -12.24
N GLY A 334 -16.35 22.94 -12.58
CA GLY A 334 -17.54 23.56 -11.98
C GLY A 334 -18.81 23.21 -12.73
N GLN A 335 -19.92 23.24 -12.04
CA GLN A 335 -21.24 22.87 -12.55
C GLN A 335 -21.69 23.73 -13.75
N ASP A 336 -21.39 25.03 -13.75
CA ASP A 336 -22.00 26.00 -14.69
C ASP A 336 -21.14 26.31 -15.92
N SER A 337 -19.83 25.99 -15.90
CA SER A 337 -18.86 26.41 -16.93
C SER A 337 -18.58 25.33 -18.00
N GLY A 338 -19.06 24.10 -17.78
CA GLY A 338 -18.80 22.96 -18.65
C GLY A 338 -19.62 22.99 -19.95
N ILE A 339 -19.25 22.04 -20.83
CA ILE A 339 -19.90 21.74 -22.09
C ILE A 339 -21.34 21.24 -21.84
N SER A 340 -22.30 21.74 -22.61
CA SER A 340 -23.70 21.32 -22.62
C SER A 340 -24.17 21.11 -24.05
N ASP A 341 -25.33 20.50 -24.27
CA ASP A 341 -25.88 20.24 -25.60
C ASP A 341 -26.11 21.52 -26.43
N ALA A 342 -26.18 22.68 -25.79
CA ALA A 342 -26.29 23.98 -26.43
C ALA A 342 -24.94 24.66 -26.76
N THR A 343 -23.84 24.07 -26.39
CA THR A 343 -22.50 24.66 -26.59
C THR A 343 -22.12 24.65 -28.06
N VAL A 344 -21.75 25.83 -28.57
CA VAL A 344 -21.31 26.01 -29.95
C VAL A 344 -19.83 26.47 -30.03
N ASN A 345 -19.41 27.21 -29.04
CA ASN A 345 -18.05 27.76 -28.96
C ASN A 345 -17.32 27.22 -27.74
N VAL A 346 -16.11 26.73 -27.96
CA VAL A 346 -15.32 26.01 -26.95
C VAL A 346 -14.00 26.73 -26.74
N PHE A 347 -13.63 26.98 -25.50
CA PHE A 347 -12.25 27.31 -25.11
C PHE A 347 -11.59 26.07 -24.54
N ILE A 348 -10.53 25.60 -25.21
CA ILE A 348 -9.78 24.42 -24.78
C ILE A 348 -8.59 24.91 -23.96
N GLU A 349 -8.46 24.36 -22.74
CA GLU A 349 -7.33 24.53 -21.84
C GLU A 349 -6.37 23.34 -21.97
N SER A 350 -5.06 23.64 -22.01
CA SER A 350 -3.98 22.69 -21.83
C SER A 350 -2.92 23.33 -20.96
N ALA A 351 -2.80 22.86 -19.71
CA ALA A 351 -1.93 23.49 -18.72
C ALA A 351 -0.93 22.51 -18.10
N TYR A 352 0.09 23.06 -17.44
CA TYR A 352 0.94 22.36 -16.50
C TYR A 352 0.71 22.97 -15.11
N PHE A 353 0.08 22.23 -14.22
CA PHE A 353 -0.12 22.65 -12.84
C PHE A 353 0.90 21.99 -11.93
N HIS A 354 1.35 22.73 -10.92
CA HIS A 354 2.35 22.22 -9.99
C HIS A 354 1.82 21.04 -9.18
N PRO A 355 2.49 19.86 -9.21
CA PRO A 355 1.98 18.60 -8.62
C PRO A 355 1.55 18.70 -7.17
N VAL A 356 2.30 19.43 -6.34
CA VAL A 356 2.01 19.57 -4.89
C VAL A 356 0.71 20.34 -4.63
N TRP A 357 0.41 21.37 -5.43
CA TRP A 357 -0.83 22.14 -5.32
C TRP A 357 -2.03 21.26 -5.63
N VAL A 358 -2.00 20.56 -6.77
CA VAL A 358 -3.07 19.64 -7.18
C VAL A 358 -3.28 18.55 -6.13
N ARG A 359 -2.20 17.91 -5.67
CA ARG A 359 -2.25 16.83 -4.67
C ARG A 359 -2.87 17.26 -3.35
N LYS A 360 -2.50 18.45 -2.82
CA LYS A 360 -3.05 18.97 -1.57
C LYS A 360 -4.55 19.18 -1.67
N THR A 361 -5.00 19.80 -2.76
CA THR A 361 -6.42 20.07 -3.01
C THR A 361 -7.21 18.78 -3.24
N ALA A 362 -6.75 17.90 -4.12
CA ALA A 362 -7.39 16.62 -4.42
C ALA A 362 -7.55 15.75 -3.16
N LYS A 363 -6.50 15.60 -2.35
CA LYS A 363 -6.57 14.85 -1.09
C LYS A 363 -7.50 15.47 -0.06
N ARG A 364 -7.50 16.79 0.09
CA ARG A 364 -8.35 17.48 1.07
C ARG A 364 -9.83 17.26 0.77
N PHE A 365 -10.20 17.25 -0.49
CA PHE A 365 -11.58 17.02 -0.91
C PHE A 365 -11.93 15.55 -1.20
N GLY A 366 -10.96 14.64 -1.18
CA GLY A 366 -11.16 13.23 -1.54
C GLY A 366 -11.50 13.04 -3.01
N LEU A 367 -11.02 13.94 -3.89
CA LEU A 367 -11.29 13.93 -5.33
C LEU A 367 -10.16 13.23 -6.08
N ASN A 368 -10.39 11.99 -6.52
CA ASN A 368 -9.48 11.24 -7.36
C ASN A 368 -10.04 11.18 -8.78
N THR A 369 -9.51 12.01 -9.68
CA THR A 369 -9.86 12.04 -11.10
C THR A 369 -8.67 11.63 -11.95
N ASP A 370 -8.91 11.22 -13.21
CA ASP A 370 -7.85 10.93 -14.17
C ASP A 370 -6.91 12.11 -14.41
N ALA A 371 -7.43 13.33 -14.32
CA ALA A 371 -6.65 14.56 -14.40
C ALA A 371 -5.78 14.75 -13.15
N SER A 372 -6.38 14.69 -11.95
CA SER A 372 -5.64 14.86 -10.70
C SER A 372 -4.59 13.78 -10.51
N PHE A 373 -4.87 12.53 -10.90
CA PHE A 373 -3.92 11.41 -10.89
C PHE A 373 -2.64 11.74 -11.66
N ARG A 374 -2.77 12.37 -12.84
CA ARG A 374 -1.62 12.71 -13.69
C ARG A 374 -0.92 13.97 -13.18
N PHE A 375 -1.65 15.04 -12.93
CA PHE A 375 -1.07 16.29 -12.45
C PHE A 375 -0.33 16.15 -11.12
N GLU A 376 -0.89 15.41 -10.15
CA GLU A 376 -0.26 15.26 -8.82
C GLU A 376 1.06 14.47 -8.85
N ARG A 377 1.31 13.72 -9.92
CA ARG A 377 2.55 12.96 -10.15
C ARG A 377 3.54 13.71 -11.04
N GLY A 378 3.07 14.73 -11.74
CA GLY A 378 3.82 15.46 -12.76
C GLY A 378 3.56 14.91 -14.16
N ILE A 379 3.24 15.78 -15.08
CA ILE A 379 3.07 15.49 -16.50
C ILE A 379 4.22 16.08 -17.30
N ASP A 380 4.32 15.81 -18.61
CA ASP A 380 5.27 16.46 -19.50
C ASP A 380 5.01 17.99 -19.52
N PRO A 381 5.93 18.84 -19.06
CA PRO A 381 5.73 20.29 -19.05
C PRO A 381 5.87 20.93 -20.46
N ASN A 382 6.21 20.16 -21.49
CA ASN A 382 6.43 20.66 -22.84
C ASN A 382 5.34 20.27 -23.84
N ILE A 383 4.42 19.35 -23.49
CA ILE A 383 3.42 18.78 -24.41
C ILE A 383 2.19 19.67 -24.64
N GLN A 384 1.94 20.72 -23.84
CA GLN A 384 0.69 21.47 -23.77
C GLN A 384 0.20 21.97 -25.12
N VAL A 385 1.07 22.63 -25.88
CA VAL A 385 0.73 23.17 -27.22
C VAL A 385 0.47 22.06 -28.24
N TYR A 386 1.22 20.96 -28.14
CA TYR A 386 1.01 19.81 -29.02
C TYR A 386 -0.36 19.14 -28.75
N ALA A 387 -0.70 18.91 -27.51
CA ALA A 387 -1.98 18.34 -27.12
C ALA A 387 -3.17 19.26 -27.49
N LEU A 388 -2.96 20.58 -27.33
CA LEU A 388 -3.94 21.59 -27.72
C LEU A 388 -4.23 21.55 -29.23
N LYS A 389 -3.18 21.50 -30.07
CA LYS A 389 -3.31 21.35 -31.53
C LYS A 389 -4.04 20.06 -31.87
N ARG A 390 -3.67 18.95 -31.25
CA ARG A 390 -4.30 17.64 -31.49
C ARG A 390 -5.80 17.69 -31.19
N ALA A 391 -6.19 18.24 -30.03
CA ALA A 391 -7.58 18.36 -29.65
C ALA A 391 -8.39 19.29 -30.60
N ALA A 392 -7.80 20.44 -30.96
CA ALA A 392 -8.46 21.40 -31.86
C ALA A 392 -8.69 20.79 -33.26
N MET A 393 -7.70 20.04 -33.81
CA MET A 393 -7.87 19.33 -35.07
C MET A 393 -8.94 18.24 -35.00
N LEU A 394 -9.03 17.49 -33.91
CA LEU A 394 -10.10 16.52 -33.69
C LEU A 394 -11.48 17.21 -33.58
N MET A 395 -11.56 18.39 -32.95
CA MET A 395 -12.81 19.15 -32.90
C MET A 395 -13.22 19.70 -34.27
N GLN A 396 -12.26 20.10 -35.13
CA GLN A 396 -12.55 20.45 -36.52
C GLN A 396 -13.10 19.23 -37.29
N GLU A 397 -12.48 18.09 -37.16
CA GLU A 397 -12.82 16.86 -37.89
C GLU A 397 -14.19 16.30 -37.42
N LEU A 398 -14.39 16.18 -36.10
CA LEU A 398 -15.50 15.41 -35.52
C LEU A 398 -16.68 16.27 -35.08
N ALA A 399 -16.49 17.57 -34.89
CA ALA A 399 -17.53 18.48 -34.46
C ALA A 399 -17.81 19.62 -35.48
N GLY A 400 -17.07 19.66 -36.61
CA GLY A 400 -17.22 20.71 -37.64
C GLY A 400 -16.77 22.09 -37.17
N GLY A 401 -16.01 22.15 -36.06
CA GLY A 401 -15.52 23.42 -35.50
C GLY A 401 -14.51 24.15 -36.41
N ARG A 402 -14.34 25.44 -36.16
CA ARG A 402 -13.34 26.28 -36.79
C ARG A 402 -12.41 26.86 -35.70
N ILE A 403 -11.12 26.88 -35.95
CA ILE A 403 -10.14 27.47 -34.99
C ILE A 403 -10.19 28.99 -35.16
N THR A 404 -10.67 29.70 -34.13
CA THR A 404 -11.04 31.14 -34.19
C THR A 404 -10.18 32.03 -33.28
N SER A 405 -9.04 31.52 -32.83
CA SER A 405 -8.02 32.33 -32.11
C SER A 405 -6.63 31.87 -32.42
N GLU A 406 -5.65 32.69 -32.13
CA GLU A 406 -4.24 32.28 -31.97
C GLU A 406 -4.15 31.37 -30.70
N ILE A 407 -3.09 30.55 -30.66
CA ILE A 407 -2.76 29.82 -29.44
C ILE A 407 -2.18 30.80 -28.43
N ILE A 408 -2.78 30.87 -27.27
CA ILE A 408 -2.21 31.55 -26.12
C ILE A 408 -1.35 30.53 -25.37
N ASP A 409 -0.09 30.84 -25.14
CA ASP A 409 0.86 30.01 -24.38
C ASP A 409 1.65 30.90 -23.39
N ILE A 410 1.25 30.87 -22.14
CA ILE A 410 1.92 31.58 -21.05
C ILE A 410 2.88 30.61 -20.40
N ASN A 411 4.17 30.75 -20.65
CA ASN A 411 5.24 29.89 -20.16
C ASN A 411 6.43 30.74 -19.70
N PRO A 412 6.36 31.39 -18.53
CA PRO A 412 7.39 32.29 -18.04
C PRO A 412 8.71 31.58 -17.71
N THR A 413 8.66 30.28 -17.41
CA THR A 413 9.84 29.49 -17.03
C THR A 413 9.80 28.16 -17.80
N PRO A 414 10.28 28.15 -19.07
CA PRO A 414 10.30 26.92 -19.88
C PRO A 414 11.10 25.83 -19.20
N ALA A 415 10.52 24.63 -19.17
CA ALA A 415 11.18 23.45 -18.63
C ALA A 415 12.37 23.05 -19.53
N ARG A 416 13.47 22.67 -18.89
CA ARG A 416 14.71 22.21 -19.55
C ARG A 416 14.92 20.74 -19.26
N ASP A 417 15.71 20.08 -20.12
CA ASP A 417 16.20 18.74 -19.88
C ASP A 417 16.98 18.70 -18.55
N PHE A 418 16.89 17.57 -17.83
CA PHE A 418 17.66 17.35 -16.59
C PHE A 418 19.08 16.95 -16.96
N GLU A 419 20.07 17.78 -16.63
CA GLU A 419 21.47 17.54 -16.95
C GLU A 419 22.24 17.04 -15.74
N PHE A 420 22.95 15.89 -15.89
CA PHE A 420 23.81 15.34 -14.84
C PHE A 420 24.87 14.40 -15.43
N GLU A 421 25.85 14.06 -14.59
CA GLU A 421 26.88 13.09 -14.94
C GLU A 421 26.37 11.65 -14.78
N PHE A 422 26.71 10.80 -15.73
CA PHE A 422 26.42 9.37 -15.76
C PHE A 422 27.69 8.57 -15.99
N SER A 423 28.13 7.76 -15.03
CA SER A 423 29.34 6.96 -15.11
C SER A 423 29.03 5.52 -15.53
N LEU A 424 29.56 5.09 -16.68
CA LEU A 424 29.44 3.73 -17.16
C LEU A 424 30.06 2.69 -16.17
N ASP A 425 31.18 3.05 -15.56
CA ASP A 425 31.85 2.19 -14.56
C ASP A 425 31.01 2.05 -13.29
N ARG A 426 30.44 3.13 -12.77
CA ARG A 426 29.52 3.06 -11.61
C ARG A 426 28.26 2.29 -11.95
N ALA A 427 27.69 2.48 -13.14
CA ALA A 427 26.51 1.75 -13.57
C ALA A 427 26.78 0.24 -13.62
N ARG A 428 27.89 -0.19 -14.23
CA ARG A 428 28.30 -1.61 -14.26
C ARG A 428 28.49 -2.19 -12.86
N LYS A 429 29.14 -1.44 -11.97
CA LYS A 429 29.35 -1.87 -10.57
C LYS A 429 28.05 -1.99 -9.77
N LEU A 430 27.13 -1.05 -9.95
CA LEU A 430 25.86 -1.09 -9.25
C LEU A 430 24.94 -2.20 -9.76
N ILE A 431 24.88 -2.37 -11.09
CA ILE A 431 24.13 -3.45 -11.75
C ILE A 431 24.74 -4.82 -11.44
N GLY A 432 26.07 -4.90 -11.27
CA GLY A 432 26.78 -6.16 -11.02
C GLY A 432 27.13 -6.92 -12.29
N LYS A 433 26.98 -6.32 -13.48
CA LYS A 433 27.27 -6.91 -14.79
C LYS A 433 28.08 -5.97 -15.67
N ASN A 434 29.06 -6.53 -16.40
CA ASN A 434 29.82 -5.73 -17.37
C ASN A 434 29.02 -5.61 -18.69
N ILE A 435 28.06 -4.66 -18.69
CA ILE A 435 27.28 -4.34 -19.89
C ILE A 435 28.18 -3.58 -20.89
N PRO A 436 28.18 -3.95 -22.18
CA PRO A 436 28.93 -3.26 -23.24
C PRO A 436 28.50 -1.78 -23.37
N GLU A 437 29.44 -0.93 -23.68
CA GLU A 437 29.16 0.50 -23.85
C GLU A 437 28.12 0.75 -24.97
N GLU A 438 28.23 0.05 -26.07
CA GLU A 438 27.28 0.15 -27.19
C GLU A 438 25.84 -0.10 -26.74
N THR A 439 25.64 -1.08 -25.83
CA THR A 439 24.33 -1.36 -25.26
C THR A 439 23.80 -0.20 -24.40
N PHE A 440 24.68 0.43 -23.60
CA PHE A 440 24.27 1.64 -22.85
C PHE A 440 23.86 2.74 -23.85
N MET A 441 24.66 3.02 -24.84
CA MET A 441 24.36 4.10 -25.80
C MET A 441 23.06 3.84 -26.55
N THR A 442 22.82 2.61 -26.98
CA THR A 442 21.57 2.22 -27.66
C THR A 442 20.36 2.40 -26.75
N ILE A 443 20.45 2.02 -25.47
CA ILE A 443 19.36 2.17 -24.49
C ILE A 443 19.12 3.67 -24.22
N LEU A 444 20.16 4.46 -23.97
CA LEU A 444 20.03 5.89 -23.73
C LEU A 444 19.35 6.60 -24.92
N GLU A 445 19.77 6.33 -26.13
CA GLU A 445 19.14 6.87 -27.34
C GLU A 445 17.68 6.44 -27.48
N ALA A 446 17.40 5.16 -27.21
CA ALA A 446 16.03 4.61 -27.26
C ALA A 446 15.09 5.25 -26.22
N LEU A 447 15.64 5.77 -25.11
CA LEU A 447 14.92 6.49 -24.05
C LEU A 447 14.92 8.02 -24.23
N ASP A 448 15.29 8.52 -25.40
CA ASP A 448 15.40 9.94 -25.74
C ASP A 448 16.42 10.71 -24.87
N VAL A 449 17.36 10.01 -24.23
CA VAL A 449 18.42 10.62 -23.42
C VAL A 449 19.55 11.07 -24.34
N LYS A 450 19.85 12.36 -24.32
CA LYS A 450 20.94 12.94 -25.15
C LYS A 450 22.25 12.86 -24.37
N VAL A 451 23.32 12.44 -25.06
CA VAL A 451 24.69 12.57 -24.55
C VAL A 451 25.27 13.88 -25.06
N LEU A 452 25.49 14.83 -24.14
CA LEU A 452 25.99 16.18 -24.43
C LEU A 452 27.52 16.22 -24.54
N ASN A 453 28.20 15.52 -23.61
CA ASN A 453 29.68 15.47 -23.56
C ASN A 453 30.12 14.10 -23.00
N ARG A 454 31.38 13.77 -23.26
CA ARG A 454 32.01 12.55 -22.77
C ARG A 454 33.45 12.81 -22.29
N GLU A 455 33.77 12.32 -21.10
CA GLU A 455 35.12 12.33 -20.52
C GLU A 455 35.46 10.92 -20.01
N GLY A 456 36.10 10.12 -20.86
CA GLY A 456 36.42 8.72 -20.53
C GLY A 456 35.17 7.87 -20.36
N GLU A 457 34.97 7.32 -19.14
CA GLU A 457 33.79 6.52 -18.72
C GLU A 457 32.63 7.38 -18.18
N VAL A 458 32.78 8.70 -18.15
CA VAL A 458 31.74 9.62 -17.65
C VAL A 458 31.09 10.34 -18.80
N LEU A 459 29.77 10.29 -18.86
CA LEU A 459 28.92 10.98 -19.84
C LEU A 459 28.20 12.14 -19.13
N THR A 460 28.11 13.29 -19.77
CA THR A 460 27.15 14.33 -19.41
C THR A 460 25.88 14.07 -20.20
N VAL A 461 24.79 13.77 -19.55
CA VAL A 461 23.53 13.43 -20.18
C VAL A 461 22.46 14.47 -19.95
N ALA A 462 21.52 14.59 -20.89
CA ALA A 462 20.33 15.41 -20.79
C ALA A 462 19.08 14.55 -20.94
N VAL A 463 18.29 14.43 -19.89
CA VAL A 463 17.08 13.63 -19.82
C VAL A 463 15.86 14.52 -20.03
N PRO A 464 14.95 14.19 -20.95
CA PRO A 464 13.78 15.03 -21.22
C PRO A 464 12.84 15.10 -20.01
N PRO A 465 12.20 16.27 -19.75
CA PRO A 465 11.45 16.51 -18.50
C PRO A 465 10.11 15.77 -18.40
N TYR A 466 9.66 15.07 -19.44
CA TYR A 466 8.54 14.15 -19.30
C TYR A 466 8.89 12.92 -18.43
N ARG A 467 10.18 12.63 -18.24
CA ARG A 467 10.72 11.68 -17.28
C ARG A 467 10.93 12.40 -15.95
N VAL A 468 9.84 12.71 -15.28
CA VAL A 468 9.80 13.54 -14.06
C VAL A 468 10.61 12.96 -12.89
N ASP A 469 10.83 11.66 -12.89
CA ASP A 469 11.51 10.87 -11.87
C ASP A 469 13.02 10.72 -12.11
N VAL A 470 13.48 10.87 -13.37
CA VAL A 470 14.88 10.60 -13.76
C VAL A 470 15.71 11.90 -13.72
N GLN A 471 16.17 12.24 -12.52
CA GLN A 471 16.88 13.51 -12.26
C GLN A 471 18.33 13.32 -11.83
N ARG A 472 18.78 12.08 -11.62
CA ARG A 472 20.14 11.76 -11.15
C ARG A 472 20.61 10.42 -11.71
N GLU A 473 21.89 10.16 -11.59
CA GLU A 473 22.55 8.97 -12.10
C GLU A 473 21.88 7.66 -11.71
N ALA A 474 21.48 7.51 -10.45
CA ALA A 474 20.86 6.27 -9.96
C ALA A 474 19.53 5.97 -10.66
N ASP A 475 18.75 7.00 -10.97
CA ASP A 475 17.45 6.86 -11.64
C ASP A 475 17.67 6.40 -13.12
N LEU A 476 18.71 6.93 -13.76
CA LEU A 476 19.05 6.53 -15.12
C LEU A 476 19.67 5.12 -15.18
N ILE A 477 20.41 4.69 -14.14
CA ILE A 477 20.90 3.30 -14.02
C ILE A 477 19.71 2.33 -13.92
N GLU A 478 18.67 2.68 -13.16
CA GLU A 478 17.42 1.90 -13.07
C GLU A 478 16.75 1.77 -14.45
N ASP A 479 16.65 2.88 -15.18
CA ASP A 479 16.06 2.89 -16.53
C ASP A 479 16.85 2.01 -17.52
N VAL A 480 18.16 2.09 -17.50
CA VAL A 480 19.01 1.23 -18.32
C VAL A 480 18.76 -0.24 -17.95
N LEU A 481 18.70 -0.56 -16.65
CA LEU A 481 18.55 -1.93 -16.19
C LEU A 481 17.18 -2.52 -16.52
N ARG A 482 16.08 -1.76 -16.41
CA ARG A 482 14.74 -2.25 -16.76
C ARG A 482 14.62 -2.51 -18.29
N VAL A 483 15.24 -1.67 -19.16
CA VAL A 483 15.24 -1.89 -20.60
C VAL A 483 16.18 -3.04 -20.98
N TYR A 484 17.34 -3.14 -20.34
CA TYR A 484 18.27 -4.26 -20.53
C TYR A 484 17.61 -5.59 -20.08
N GLY A 485 16.82 -5.56 -19.02
CA GLY A 485 16.08 -6.65 -18.41
C GLY A 485 16.77 -7.24 -17.19
N TYR A 486 16.07 -7.21 -16.05
CA TYR A 486 16.54 -7.77 -14.78
C TYR A 486 16.90 -9.26 -14.88
N ASN A 487 16.14 -10.02 -15.68
CA ASN A 487 16.35 -11.45 -15.88
C ASN A 487 17.65 -11.79 -16.66
N ASN A 488 18.28 -10.79 -17.26
CA ASN A 488 19.55 -10.93 -17.99
C ASN A 488 20.78 -10.75 -17.06
N ILE A 489 20.55 -10.52 -15.76
CA ILE A 489 21.61 -10.40 -14.76
C ILE A 489 21.80 -11.76 -14.07
N GLU A 490 22.98 -12.32 -14.22
CA GLU A 490 23.34 -13.59 -13.60
C GLU A 490 23.49 -13.42 -12.07
N ILE A 491 22.96 -14.36 -11.31
CA ILE A 491 23.16 -14.43 -9.87
C ILE A 491 24.54 -15.03 -9.64
N SER A 492 25.42 -14.29 -8.95
CA SER A 492 26.75 -14.78 -8.60
C SER A 492 26.67 -15.85 -7.51
N ASP A 493 27.45 -16.94 -7.67
CA ASP A 493 27.63 -17.96 -6.64
C ASP A 493 28.41 -17.46 -5.43
N HIS A 494 28.99 -16.27 -5.50
CA HIS A 494 29.83 -15.68 -4.48
C HIS A 494 29.25 -14.34 -4.01
N VAL A 495 29.11 -14.17 -2.70
CA VAL A 495 28.79 -12.89 -2.08
C VAL A 495 30.08 -12.17 -1.74
N ASN A 496 30.31 -11.00 -2.33
CA ASN A 496 31.41 -10.12 -1.99
C ASN A 496 30.86 -8.94 -1.17
N SER A 497 31.08 -8.98 0.14
CA SER A 497 30.62 -7.91 1.04
C SER A 497 31.63 -7.61 2.12
N THR A 498 31.63 -6.38 2.61
CA THR A 498 32.39 -5.99 3.80
C THR A 498 31.67 -6.56 5.02
N LEU A 499 32.41 -7.32 5.84
CA LEU A 499 31.87 -7.84 7.08
C LEU A 499 31.72 -6.71 8.10
N SER A 500 30.53 -6.50 8.58
CA SER A 500 30.24 -5.63 9.71
C SER A 500 29.92 -6.48 10.93
N TYR A 501 30.52 -6.13 12.07
CA TYR A 501 30.25 -6.83 13.33
C TYR A 501 29.23 -6.04 14.15
N ALA A 502 28.17 -6.72 14.58
CA ALA A 502 27.21 -6.14 15.51
C ALA A 502 27.90 -5.69 16.81
N PRO A 503 27.48 -4.55 17.39
CA PRO A 503 28.00 -4.10 18.70
C PRO A 503 27.74 -5.18 19.75
N LYS A 504 28.74 -5.38 20.66
CA LYS A 504 28.55 -6.31 21.77
C LYS A 504 28.16 -5.52 23.04
N PRO A 505 27.24 -6.04 23.86
CA PRO A 505 26.47 -7.28 23.66
C PRO A 505 25.44 -7.16 22.53
N ASP A 506 25.28 -8.21 21.75
CA ASP A 506 24.28 -8.30 20.68
C ASP A 506 22.89 -8.45 21.30
N LYS A 507 22.04 -7.44 21.07
CA LYS A 507 20.67 -7.37 21.62
C LYS A 507 19.81 -8.54 21.14
N ALA A 508 19.84 -8.87 19.85
CA ALA A 508 19.04 -9.95 19.29
C ALA A 508 19.42 -11.32 19.87
N ARG A 509 20.74 -11.57 20.03
CA ARG A 509 21.23 -12.79 20.68
C ARG A 509 20.79 -12.88 22.14
N LEU A 510 20.84 -11.77 22.89
CA LEU A 510 20.38 -11.76 24.29
C LEU A 510 18.87 -11.94 24.39
N GLN A 511 18.11 -11.39 23.45
CA GLN A 511 16.67 -11.64 23.35
C GLN A 511 16.39 -13.13 23.15
N ASN A 512 17.08 -13.80 22.22
CA ASN A 512 16.93 -15.24 22.00
C ASN A 512 17.30 -16.04 23.26
N VAL A 513 18.33 -15.64 24.01
CA VAL A 513 18.67 -16.28 25.30
C VAL A 513 17.52 -16.20 26.31
N ALA A 514 16.81 -15.05 26.36
CA ALA A 514 15.63 -14.88 27.21
C ALA A 514 14.47 -15.74 26.73
N SER A 515 14.16 -15.67 25.41
CA SER A 515 13.05 -16.41 24.80
C SER A 515 13.25 -17.93 24.91
N ASP A 516 14.43 -18.45 24.59
CA ASP A 516 14.77 -19.88 24.74
C ASP A 516 14.62 -20.35 26.18
N PHE A 517 15.08 -19.54 27.14
CA PHE A 517 14.95 -19.86 28.55
C PHE A 517 13.49 -19.94 28.99
N LEU A 518 12.67 -18.95 28.61
CA LEU A 518 11.24 -18.93 28.97
C LEU A 518 10.47 -20.06 28.31
N THR A 519 10.68 -20.27 27.02
CA THR A 519 10.06 -21.37 26.26
C THR A 519 10.41 -22.73 26.82
N SER A 520 11.68 -22.97 27.18
CA SER A 520 12.13 -24.22 27.81
C SER A 520 11.54 -24.46 29.21
N ASN A 521 11.04 -23.41 29.86
CA ASN A 521 10.31 -23.49 31.13
C ASN A 521 8.78 -23.53 30.94
N GLY A 522 8.29 -23.76 29.71
CA GLY A 522 6.88 -23.96 29.40
C GLY A 522 6.07 -22.65 29.29
N TYR A 523 6.74 -21.54 28.96
CA TYR A 523 6.07 -20.28 28.64
C TYR A 523 5.87 -20.16 27.13
N THR A 524 4.70 -19.73 26.69
CA THR A 524 4.37 -19.48 25.29
C THR A 524 4.66 -18.03 24.95
N GLU A 525 5.36 -17.78 23.85
CA GLU A 525 5.55 -16.43 23.33
C GLU A 525 4.26 -15.88 22.74
N ILE A 526 3.96 -14.62 23.04
CA ILE A 526 2.92 -13.86 22.39
C ILE A 526 3.55 -12.67 21.65
N MET A 527 2.93 -12.29 20.54
CA MET A 527 3.34 -11.13 19.73
C MET A 527 2.11 -10.23 19.57
N SER A 528 2.11 -9.14 20.28
CA SER A 528 1.00 -8.19 20.28
C SER A 528 1.32 -6.96 19.43
N ASN A 529 0.26 -6.29 18.92
CA ASN A 529 0.43 -5.04 18.20
C ASN A 529 1.03 -3.96 19.12
N SER A 530 1.94 -3.14 18.58
CA SER A 530 2.45 -1.96 19.28
C SER A 530 1.41 -0.84 19.40
N LEU A 531 0.36 -0.86 18.57
CA LEU A 531 -0.78 0.03 18.66
C LEU A 531 -1.83 -0.55 19.60
N THR A 532 -2.46 0.32 20.40
CA THR A 532 -3.45 -0.05 21.42
C THR A 532 -4.46 1.07 21.65
N LYS A 533 -5.38 0.86 22.57
CA LYS A 533 -6.45 1.80 22.91
C LYS A 533 -5.97 2.89 23.87
N ALA A 534 -6.24 4.14 23.56
CA ALA A 534 -5.98 5.26 24.48
C ALA A 534 -6.75 5.13 25.80
N SER A 535 -7.94 4.52 25.76
CA SER A 535 -8.80 4.34 26.95
C SER A 535 -8.15 3.50 28.06
N TYR A 536 -7.15 2.68 27.77
CA TYR A 536 -6.42 1.96 28.80
C TYR A 536 -5.59 2.87 29.72
N TYR A 537 -5.24 4.06 29.23
CA TYR A 537 -4.35 5.01 29.90
C TYR A 537 -5.08 6.19 30.55
N GLU A 538 -6.37 6.39 30.26
CA GLU A 538 -7.14 7.56 30.73
C GLU A 538 -7.17 7.70 32.26
N GLU A 539 -7.24 6.57 32.98
CA GLU A 539 -7.29 6.55 34.44
C GLU A 539 -5.98 6.07 35.09
N SER A 540 -4.94 5.83 34.26
CA SER A 540 -3.69 5.31 34.79
C SER A 540 -2.78 6.42 35.30
N THR A 541 -2.37 6.30 36.55
CA THR A 541 -1.35 7.17 37.15
C THR A 541 0.07 6.70 36.86
N SER A 542 0.27 5.38 36.64
CA SER A 542 1.56 4.79 36.31
C SER A 542 1.97 5.05 34.87
N TYR A 543 0.98 5.11 33.96
CA TYR A 543 1.16 5.36 32.52
C TYR A 543 0.17 6.41 32.04
N PRO A 544 0.41 7.71 32.33
CA PRO A 544 -0.53 8.78 32.02
C PRO A 544 -0.82 8.90 30.53
N ALA A 545 -2.06 9.24 30.18
CA ALA A 545 -2.53 9.40 28.81
C ALA A 545 -1.77 10.50 28.04
N GLU A 546 -1.26 11.52 28.75
CA GLU A 546 -0.46 12.61 28.18
C GLU A 546 0.88 12.12 27.63
N ARG A 547 1.36 10.97 28.13
CA ARG A 547 2.59 10.33 27.65
C ARG A 547 2.36 9.33 26.53
N CYS A 548 1.14 9.17 26.06
CA CYS A 548 0.88 8.34 24.87
C CYS A 548 1.42 8.99 23.60
N VAL A 549 2.09 8.20 22.78
CA VAL A 549 2.38 8.56 21.38
C VAL A 549 1.11 8.34 20.57
N LYS A 550 0.47 9.43 20.14
CA LYS A 550 -0.80 9.40 19.40
C LYS A 550 -0.56 9.19 17.92
N ILE A 551 -1.40 8.39 17.27
CA ILE A 551 -1.39 8.20 15.83
C ILE A 551 -2.23 9.29 15.18
N LEU A 552 -1.69 9.94 14.14
CA LEU A 552 -2.34 11.06 13.47
C LEU A 552 -3.63 10.65 12.75
N ASN A 553 -3.59 9.53 12.03
CA ASN A 553 -4.73 8.98 11.28
C ASN A 553 -4.90 7.50 11.61
N PRO A 554 -5.46 7.16 12.81
CA PRO A 554 -5.60 5.77 13.20
C PRO A 554 -6.67 5.06 12.35
N LEU A 555 -6.43 3.80 12.02
CA LEU A 555 -7.39 2.96 11.30
C LEU A 555 -8.65 2.70 12.11
N SER A 556 -8.53 2.66 13.45
CA SER A 556 -9.66 2.54 14.37
C SER A 556 -9.33 3.20 15.71
N GLN A 557 -10.36 3.42 16.53
CA GLN A 557 -10.19 3.90 17.91
C GLN A 557 -9.48 2.88 18.82
N ASP A 558 -9.46 1.62 18.42
CA ASP A 558 -8.78 0.55 19.14
C ASP A 558 -7.26 0.52 18.89
N LEU A 559 -6.76 1.30 17.90
CA LEU A 559 -5.37 1.36 17.48
C LEU A 559 -4.89 2.81 17.34
N ASN A 560 -5.25 3.67 18.30
CA ASN A 560 -5.05 5.11 18.18
C ASN A 560 -3.83 5.66 18.94
N VAL A 561 -3.17 4.84 19.77
CA VAL A 561 -1.93 5.19 20.48
C VAL A 561 -0.93 4.03 20.47
N MET A 562 0.35 4.35 20.69
CA MET A 562 1.37 3.32 20.92
C MET A 562 1.40 2.94 22.40
N ARG A 563 1.62 1.66 22.68
CA ARG A 563 1.63 1.08 24.03
C ARG A 563 2.77 1.61 24.91
N GLN A 564 2.45 1.95 26.16
CA GLN A 564 3.46 2.35 27.17
C GLN A 564 3.95 1.16 27.99
N THR A 565 3.21 0.05 28.01
CA THR A 565 3.50 -1.20 28.76
C THR A 565 3.01 -2.40 27.97
N LEU A 566 3.57 -3.58 28.23
CA LEU A 566 3.12 -4.86 27.69
C LEU A 566 1.92 -5.44 28.45
N LEU A 567 1.55 -4.88 29.62
CA LEU A 567 0.51 -5.41 30.51
C LEU A 567 -0.84 -5.51 29.81
N PHE A 568 -1.32 -4.44 29.16
CA PHE A 568 -2.68 -4.42 28.60
C PHE A 568 -2.86 -5.41 27.47
N ASN A 569 -1.85 -5.53 26.58
CA ASN A 569 -1.87 -6.54 25.52
C ASN A 569 -1.82 -7.97 26.09
N ALA A 570 -1.04 -8.19 27.14
CA ALA A 570 -1.03 -9.48 27.85
C ALA A 570 -2.39 -9.81 28.46
N LEU A 571 -3.12 -8.82 28.98
CA LEU A 571 -4.48 -9.02 29.51
C LEU A 571 -5.49 -9.29 28.41
N GLU A 572 -5.40 -8.65 27.25
CA GLU A 572 -6.19 -9.01 26.06
C GLU A 572 -5.98 -10.47 25.64
N ALA A 573 -4.72 -10.92 25.66
CA ALA A 573 -4.40 -12.32 25.38
C ALA A 573 -4.96 -13.28 26.45
N VAL A 574 -4.93 -12.91 27.72
CA VAL A 574 -5.55 -13.69 28.82
C VAL A 574 -7.06 -13.76 28.63
N GLU A 575 -7.74 -12.63 28.44
CA GLU A 575 -9.18 -12.55 28.17
C GLU A 575 -9.59 -13.47 27.02
N LEU A 576 -8.91 -13.34 25.88
CA LEU A 576 -9.16 -14.15 24.69
C LEU A 576 -9.09 -15.66 24.98
N ASN A 577 -8.07 -16.08 25.73
CA ASN A 577 -7.86 -17.49 26.06
C ASN A 577 -8.87 -18.00 27.11
N VAL A 578 -9.13 -17.21 28.16
CA VAL A 578 -10.11 -17.56 29.21
C VAL A 578 -11.50 -17.72 28.60
N ASN A 579 -11.91 -16.83 27.69
CA ASN A 579 -13.18 -16.91 26.97
C ASN A 579 -13.28 -18.17 26.09
N ARG A 580 -12.13 -18.74 25.69
CA ARG A 580 -12.03 -20.03 24.99
C ARG A 580 -11.82 -21.23 25.91
N ARG A 581 -12.02 -21.05 27.22
CA ARG A 581 -11.86 -22.07 28.27
C ARG A 581 -10.42 -22.55 28.45
N ASN A 582 -9.44 -21.77 28.02
CA ASN A 582 -8.02 -22.02 28.24
C ASN A 582 -7.48 -21.03 29.28
N GLY A 583 -7.75 -21.32 30.58
CA GLY A 583 -7.44 -20.40 31.65
C GLY A 583 -6.08 -20.59 32.35
N ASN A 584 -5.32 -21.67 32.02
CA ASN A 584 -4.04 -21.97 32.63
C ASN A 584 -2.91 -21.52 31.73
N LEU A 585 -2.41 -20.30 31.93
CA LEU A 585 -1.53 -19.65 30.99
C LEU A 585 -0.19 -19.26 31.63
N LYS A 586 0.88 -19.51 30.89
CA LYS A 586 2.21 -19.00 31.12
C LYS A 586 2.70 -18.38 29.80
N MET A 587 2.74 -17.07 29.74
CA MET A 587 3.04 -16.34 28.50
C MET A 587 4.18 -15.36 28.74
N TYR A 588 4.88 -15.03 27.67
CA TYR A 588 5.83 -13.94 27.66
C TYR A 588 5.80 -13.19 26.32
N GLU A 589 6.22 -11.93 26.36
CA GLU A 589 6.42 -11.10 25.18
C GLU A 589 7.71 -10.31 25.31
N VAL A 590 8.48 -10.23 24.22
CA VAL A 590 9.60 -9.29 24.10
C VAL A 590 9.18 -8.23 23.10
N GLY A 591 9.02 -7.00 23.56
CA GLY A 591 8.48 -5.94 22.71
C GLY A 591 8.89 -4.54 23.14
N ASN A 592 8.74 -3.61 22.21
CA ASN A 592 8.98 -2.20 22.48
C ASN A 592 7.75 -1.55 23.12
N CYS A 593 8.02 -0.64 24.05
CA CYS A 593 7.07 0.26 24.68
C CYS A 593 7.48 1.70 24.38
N TYR A 594 6.51 2.57 24.24
CA TYR A 594 6.72 3.93 23.73
C TYR A 594 6.16 4.97 24.71
N SER A 595 6.83 6.10 24.81
CA SER A 595 6.31 7.21 25.59
C SER A 595 6.68 8.55 24.98
N PHE A 596 5.82 9.54 25.19
CA PHE A 596 6.01 10.91 24.75
C PHE A 596 6.47 11.79 25.93
N ALA A 597 7.54 12.56 25.70
CA ALA A 597 8.11 13.47 26.70
C ALA A 597 8.55 14.77 25.98
N ALA A 598 7.64 15.73 25.89
CA ALA A 598 7.86 16.98 25.13
C ALA A 598 9.12 17.72 25.58
N GLU A 599 9.44 17.66 26.87
CA GLU A 599 10.58 18.30 27.50
C GLU A 599 11.95 17.78 27.02
N LYS A 600 11.99 16.65 26.34
CA LYS A 600 13.23 16.06 25.81
C LYS A 600 13.56 16.52 24.39
N ALA A 601 12.66 17.24 23.74
CA ALA A 601 12.92 17.80 22.40
C ALA A 601 13.93 18.95 22.51
N SER A 602 14.84 19.03 21.54
CA SER A 602 15.74 20.16 21.33
C SER A 602 15.70 20.60 19.86
N GLU A 603 16.25 21.79 19.56
CA GLU A 603 16.36 22.27 18.17
C GLU A 603 17.19 21.31 17.30
N GLU A 604 18.20 20.68 17.87
CA GLU A 604 19.08 19.74 17.19
C GLU A 604 18.45 18.35 17.03
N ASN A 605 17.53 17.95 17.95
CA ASN A 605 16.86 16.64 17.93
C ASN A 605 15.41 16.74 18.38
N THR A 606 14.55 17.07 17.45
CA THR A 606 13.09 17.13 17.69
C THR A 606 12.45 15.78 17.96
N LEU A 607 13.10 14.66 17.58
CA LEU A 607 12.60 13.29 17.79
C LEU A 607 12.90 12.76 19.19
N ALA A 608 13.77 13.41 19.98
CA ALA A 608 14.09 12.97 21.34
C ALA A 608 12.88 12.91 22.29
N LYS A 609 11.78 13.60 21.95
CA LYS A 609 10.49 13.53 22.67
C LYS A 609 9.79 12.17 22.58
N TYR A 610 10.15 11.33 21.61
CA TYR A 610 9.62 9.97 21.48
C TYR A 610 10.63 9.00 22.08
N ILE A 611 10.24 8.36 23.17
CA ILE A 611 11.08 7.42 23.91
C ILE A 611 10.63 6.02 23.54
N GLU A 612 11.58 5.17 23.16
CA GLU A 612 11.36 3.76 22.86
C GLU A 612 12.22 2.90 23.78
N ASN A 613 11.60 1.96 24.49
CA ASN A 613 12.27 1.05 25.42
C ASN A 613 11.85 -0.38 25.10
N ASN A 614 12.83 -1.28 25.05
CA ASN A 614 12.56 -2.71 24.89
C ASN A 614 12.29 -3.36 26.23
N ARG A 615 11.22 -4.15 26.35
CA ARG A 615 10.77 -4.79 27.57
C ARG A 615 10.49 -6.26 27.40
N ILE A 616 10.56 -7.03 28.49
CA ILE A 616 10.08 -8.40 28.56
C ILE A 616 8.90 -8.43 29.53
N GLY A 617 7.72 -8.78 29.03
CA GLY A 617 6.54 -9.07 29.84
C GLY A 617 6.43 -10.56 30.13
N ILE A 618 6.12 -10.93 31.34
CA ILE A 618 5.89 -12.34 31.74
C ILE A 618 4.57 -12.40 32.48
N THR A 619 3.66 -13.27 32.01
CA THR A 619 2.31 -13.44 32.54
C THR A 619 2.09 -14.85 33.03
N VAL A 620 1.52 -15.00 34.21
CA VAL A 620 1.13 -16.30 34.76
C VAL A 620 -0.29 -16.18 35.33
N THR A 621 -1.16 -17.13 35.01
CA THR A 621 -2.52 -17.17 35.56
C THR A 621 -3.07 -18.60 35.55
N GLY A 622 -4.06 -18.89 36.38
CA GLY A 622 -4.72 -20.18 36.49
C GLY A 622 -3.94 -21.19 37.35
N LEU A 623 -3.85 -22.42 36.89
CA LEU A 623 -3.20 -23.51 37.63
C LEU A 623 -1.70 -23.58 37.33
N LYS A 624 -0.88 -23.67 38.34
CA LYS A 624 0.56 -24.03 38.23
C LYS A 624 0.71 -25.53 37.93
N THR A 625 -0.07 -26.38 38.64
CA THR A 625 -0.05 -27.83 38.45
C THR A 625 -1.51 -28.31 38.37
N GLN A 626 -1.82 -29.06 37.32
CA GLN A 626 -3.13 -29.69 37.15
C GLN A 626 -3.21 -30.95 38.00
N LEU A 627 -4.44 -31.28 38.46
CA LEU A 627 -4.73 -32.51 39.16
C LEU A 627 -4.36 -33.73 38.32
N SER A 628 -3.56 -34.62 38.85
CA SER A 628 -3.23 -35.91 38.24
C SER A 628 -3.15 -36.99 39.34
N TRP A 629 -2.92 -38.23 38.91
CA TRP A 629 -2.84 -39.34 39.85
C TRP A 629 -1.69 -39.22 40.87
N ASN A 630 -0.63 -38.44 40.56
CA ASN A 630 0.55 -38.27 41.37
C ASN A 630 0.77 -36.83 41.83
N SER A 631 -0.10 -35.89 41.45
CA SER A 631 0.03 -34.48 41.78
C SER A 631 -1.30 -33.87 42.22
N LYS A 632 -1.31 -33.12 43.33
CA LYS A 632 -2.43 -32.28 43.71
C LYS A 632 -2.51 -31.04 42.84
N GLU A 633 -3.73 -30.52 42.69
CA GLU A 633 -3.95 -29.25 42.07
C GLU A 633 -3.31 -28.13 42.88
N GLU A 634 -2.57 -27.25 42.18
CA GLU A 634 -1.92 -26.11 42.77
C GLU A 634 -2.19 -24.89 41.90
N THR A 635 -2.73 -23.80 42.46
CA THR A 635 -2.91 -22.54 41.75
C THR A 635 -1.57 -21.83 41.56
N ALA A 636 -1.44 -21.06 40.49
CA ALA A 636 -0.34 -20.13 40.33
C ALA A 636 -0.38 -19.06 41.43
N SER A 637 0.79 -18.55 41.78
CA SER A 637 0.93 -17.52 42.81
C SER A 637 1.98 -16.49 42.39
N PHE A 638 2.04 -15.40 43.16
CA PHE A 638 3.13 -14.43 42.99
C PHE A 638 4.52 -15.09 43.00
N PHE A 639 4.72 -16.13 43.84
CA PHE A 639 5.98 -16.86 43.94
C PHE A 639 6.27 -17.69 42.67
N THR A 640 5.25 -18.14 41.95
CA THR A 640 5.42 -18.81 40.64
C THR A 640 6.01 -17.84 39.63
N LEU A 641 5.49 -16.61 39.54
CA LEU A 641 6.02 -15.56 38.68
C LEU A 641 7.42 -15.13 39.13
N ARG A 642 7.61 -14.86 40.44
CA ARG A 642 8.88 -14.42 40.98
C ARG A 642 10.01 -15.41 40.71
N ALA A 643 9.74 -16.72 40.86
CA ALA A 643 10.74 -17.77 40.61
C ALA A 643 11.27 -17.76 39.18
N ILE A 644 10.43 -17.58 38.18
CA ILE A 644 10.90 -17.53 36.78
C ILE A 644 11.66 -16.23 36.47
N VAL A 645 11.21 -15.09 37.02
CA VAL A 645 11.90 -13.82 36.89
C VAL A 645 13.30 -13.88 37.49
N GLU A 646 13.42 -14.37 38.73
CA GLU A 646 14.74 -14.51 39.40
C GLU A 646 15.68 -15.44 38.65
N ARG A 647 15.16 -16.56 38.11
CA ARG A 647 15.94 -17.49 37.29
C ARG A 647 16.40 -16.85 35.97
N LEU A 648 15.54 -16.05 35.33
CA LEU A 648 15.89 -15.32 34.13
C LEU A 648 17.00 -14.29 34.42
N LEU A 649 16.87 -13.49 35.48
CA LEU A 649 17.92 -12.55 35.89
C LEU A 649 19.25 -13.26 36.16
N LYS A 650 19.21 -14.40 36.87
CA LYS A 650 20.37 -15.22 37.11
C LYS A 650 21.00 -15.76 35.82
N ARG A 651 20.17 -16.13 34.81
CA ARG A 651 20.64 -16.56 33.49
C ARG A 651 21.46 -15.47 32.81
N PHE A 652 21.15 -14.20 33.05
CA PHE A 652 21.90 -13.04 32.59
C PHE A 652 23.06 -12.64 33.51
N GLY A 653 23.34 -13.42 34.53
CA GLY A 653 24.44 -13.16 35.47
C GLY A 653 24.14 -12.05 36.49
N VAL A 654 22.87 -11.71 36.69
CA VAL A 654 22.44 -10.70 37.66
C VAL A 654 22.21 -11.40 39.00
N ASP A 655 22.89 -10.94 40.04
CA ASP A 655 22.61 -11.33 41.45
C ASP A 655 21.43 -10.52 41.96
N ILE A 656 20.29 -11.17 42.20
CA ILE A 656 19.05 -10.53 42.67
C ILE A 656 19.24 -9.86 44.04
N TYR A 657 20.17 -10.36 44.88
CA TYR A 657 20.43 -9.80 46.17
C TYR A 657 21.32 -8.55 46.14
N ALA A 658 21.90 -8.25 44.99
CA ALA A 658 22.55 -6.97 44.71
C ALA A 658 21.58 -5.88 44.25
N LEU A 659 20.33 -6.24 43.96
CA LEU A 659 19.26 -5.32 43.63
C LEU A 659 18.52 -4.88 44.90
N GLN A 660 18.11 -3.63 44.93
CA GLN A 660 17.20 -3.11 45.95
C GLN A 660 15.78 -3.60 45.65
N SER A 661 15.15 -4.23 46.65
CA SER A 661 13.74 -4.71 46.54
C SER A 661 12.87 -3.82 47.41
N GLU A 662 11.89 -3.19 46.78
CA GLU A 662 10.95 -2.29 47.46
C GLU A 662 9.51 -2.69 47.16
N SER A 663 8.60 -2.42 48.06
CA SER A 663 7.17 -2.51 47.79
C SER A 663 6.78 -1.45 46.79
N LEU A 664 5.92 -1.79 45.83
CA LEU A 664 5.43 -0.89 44.77
C LEU A 664 3.95 -0.68 44.99
N GLU A 665 3.56 0.53 45.37
CA GLU A 665 2.16 0.95 45.39
C GLU A 665 1.83 1.68 44.06
N CYS A 666 0.91 1.16 43.29
CA CYS A 666 0.47 1.77 42.03
C CYS A 666 -0.93 1.26 41.63
N ASP A 667 -1.52 1.92 40.65
CA ASP A 667 -2.85 1.61 40.11
C ASP A 667 -2.96 0.25 39.39
N LEU A 668 -1.84 -0.27 38.88
CA LEU A 668 -1.82 -1.48 38.04
C LEU A 668 -1.84 -2.78 38.83
N TYR A 669 -1.30 -2.78 40.05
CA TYR A 669 -1.15 -3.98 40.87
C TYR A 669 -1.86 -3.82 42.22
N GLY A 670 -2.36 -4.93 42.79
CA GLY A 670 -2.79 -4.99 44.16
C GLY A 670 -1.61 -5.04 45.13
N ASP A 671 -0.81 -6.10 45.04
CA ASP A 671 0.47 -6.25 45.74
C ASP A 671 1.60 -6.39 44.70
N ALA A 672 2.66 -5.59 44.85
CA ALA A 672 3.76 -5.61 43.91
C ALA A 672 5.08 -5.26 44.55
N ILE A 673 6.16 -5.68 43.92
CA ILE A 673 7.53 -5.30 44.24
C ILE A 673 8.25 -4.77 43.01
N VAL A 674 9.22 -3.90 43.23
CA VAL A 674 10.14 -3.41 42.20
C VAL A 674 11.57 -3.78 42.59
N PHE A 675 12.33 -4.27 41.59
CA PHE A 675 13.77 -4.43 41.71
C PHE A 675 14.49 -3.26 41.05
N LYS A 676 15.37 -2.59 41.78
CA LYS A 676 16.13 -1.41 41.32
C LYS A 676 17.63 -1.64 41.36
N GLN A 677 18.31 -1.02 40.40
CA GLN A 677 19.76 -0.83 40.43
C GLN A 677 20.06 0.68 40.53
N GLY A 678 20.35 1.15 41.76
CA GLY A 678 20.40 2.58 42.03
C GLY A 678 19.05 3.24 41.72
N PRO A 679 19.01 4.31 40.91
CA PRO A 679 17.75 4.98 40.57
C PRO A 679 16.91 4.26 39.49
N ASN A 680 17.48 3.26 38.81
CA ASN A 680 16.85 2.63 37.65
C ASN A 680 16.03 1.41 38.06
N GLU A 681 14.77 1.36 37.64
CA GLU A 681 13.96 0.17 37.73
C GLU A 681 14.46 -0.88 36.71
N VAL A 682 14.61 -2.11 37.20
CA VAL A 682 15.02 -3.27 36.37
C VAL A 682 13.81 -4.17 36.12
N VAL A 683 13.04 -4.43 37.15
CA VAL A 683 11.84 -5.30 37.10
C VAL A 683 10.77 -4.71 38.00
N ARG A 684 9.55 -4.69 37.52
CA ARG A 684 8.34 -4.55 38.36
C ARG A 684 7.50 -5.81 38.21
N MET A 685 6.97 -6.33 39.30
CA MET A 685 6.13 -7.52 39.25
C MET A 685 5.12 -7.55 40.41
N GLY A 686 3.96 -8.11 40.14
CA GLY A 686 2.90 -8.18 41.16
C GLY A 686 1.66 -8.96 40.68
N VAL A 687 0.63 -8.96 41.55
CA VAL A 687 -0.70 -9.41 41.18
C VAL A 687 -1.45 -8.25 40.54
N VAL A 688 -1.99 -8.43 39.36
CA VAL A 688 -2.73 -7.37 38.65
C VAL A 688 -3.96 -6.97 39.46
N SER A 689 -4.19 -5.66 39.63
CA SER A 689 -5.25 -5.16 40.49
C SER A 689 -6.62 -5.65 40.00
N PRO A 690 -7.57 -5.89 40.96
CA PRO A 690 -8.94 -6.30 40.62
C PRO A 690 -9.64 -5.30 39.69
N MET A 691 -9.35 -4.01 39.84
CA MET A 691 -9.93 -2.95 39.00
C MET A 691 -9.48 -3.07 37.53
N ILE A 692 -8.20 -3.33 37.31
CA ILE A 692 -7.66 -3.54 35.97
C ILE A 692 -8.21 -4.84 35.37
N ARG A 693 -8.20 -5.95 36.11
CA ARG A 693 -8.73 -7.23 35.64
C ARG A 693 -10.20 -7.15 35.23
N LYS A 694 -11.00 -6.36 35.96
CA LYS A 694 -12.40 -6.13 35.64
C LYS A 694 -12.62 -5.43 34.32
N LYS A 695 -11.70 -4.55 33.89
CA LYS A 695 -11.77 -3.90 32.56
C LYS A 695 -11.66 -4.91 31.40
N PHE A 696 -11.05 -6.09 31.64
CA PHE A 696 -10.89 -7.19 30.69
C PHE A 696 -11.78 -8.40 31.01
N ASP A 697 -12.80 -8.26 31.87
CA ASP A 697 -13.67 -9.35 32.34
C ASP A 697 -12.92 -10.61 32.84
N ILE A 698 -11.72 -10.42 33.42
CA ILE A 698 -10.90 -11.52 33.95
C ILE A 698 -11.21 -11.72 35.43
N LYS A 699 -11.78 -12.88 35.78
CA LYS A 699 -12.18 -13.24 37.15
C LYS A 699 -11.03 -13.81 37.98
N GLN A 700 -10.15 -14.58 37.34
CA GLN A 700 -9.01 -15.23 37.99
C GLN A 700 -7.87 -14.25 38.24
N GLU A 701 -7.00 -14.59 39.20
CA GLU A 701 -5.79 -13.79 39.44
C GLU A 701 -4.81 -13.89 38.28
N VAL A 702 -4.26 -12.74 37.94
CA VAL A 702 -3.18 -12.64 36.91
C VAL A 702 -1.94 -12.05 37.59
N TYR A 703 -0.85 -12.71 37.43
CA TYR A 703 0.47 -12.26 37.89
C TYR A 703 1.28 -11.80 36.71
N PHE A 704 1.78 -10.57 36.78
CA PHE A 704 2.50 -9.96 35.66
C PHE A 704 3.82 -9.36 36.13
N ALA A 705 4.88 -9.58 35.35
CA ALA A 705 6.18 -8.95 35.52
C ALA A 705 6.58 -8.23 34.23
N GLU A 706 7.16 -7.06 34.37
CA GLU A 706 7.75 -6.31 33.28
C GLU A 706 9.21 -6.00 33.61
N ILE A 707 10.12 -6.43 32.73
CA ILE A 707 11.58 -6.29 32.85
C ILE A 707 12.03 -5.23 31.84
N ASP A 708 12.76 -4.22 32.28
CA ASP A 708 13.46 -3.30 31.38
C ASP A 708 14.65 -4.04 30.75
N PHE A 709 14.47 -4.47 29.50
CA PHE A 709 15.47 -5.28 28.81
C PHE A 709 16.70 -4.47 28.43
N ASP A 710 16.54 -3.19 28.10
CA ASP A 710 17.66 -2.32 27.79
C ASP A 710 18.53 -2.07 29.03
N GLN A 711 17.93 -1.94 30.21
CA GLN A 711 18.65 -1.85 31.47
C GLN A 711 19.33 -3.18 31.82
N LEU A 712 18.65 -4.31 31.61
CA LEU A 712 19.23 -5.65 31.82
C LEU A 712 20.47 -5.86 30.94
N ILE A 713 20.42 -5.45 29.66
CA ILE A 713 21.56 -5.52 28.75
C ILE A 713 22.74 -4.69 29.28
N LYS A 714 22.50 -3.48 29.78
CA LYS A 714 23.54 -2.64 30.36
C LYS A 714 24.21 -3.32 31.56
N MET A 715 23.46 -4.04 32.37
CA MET A 715 23.98 -4.79 33.51
C MET A 715 24.88 -5.94 33.06
N THR A 716 24.52 -6.65 31.98
CA THR A 716 25.30 -7.78 31.45
C THR A 716 26.67 -7.40 30.91
N LYS A 717 26.87 -6.14 30.49
CA LYS A 717 28.18 -5.68 29.98
C LYS A 717 29.33 -5.90 30.95
N LYS A 718 29.04 -5.93 32.27
CA LYS A 718 30.01 -6.13 33.32
C LYS A 718 30.05 -7.58 33.85
N ALA A 719 29.11 -8.41 33.41
CA ALA A 719 29.06 -9.81 33.85
C ALA A 719 30.19 -10.62 33.22
N LYS A 720 31.03 -11.25 34.03
CA LYS A 720 32.06 -12.15 33.58
C LYS A 720 31.66 -13.57 34.00
N VAL A 721 31.55 -14.48 33.05
CA VAL A 721 31.42 -15.90 33.36
C VAL A 721 32.77 -16.44 33.73
N GLN A 722 32.89 -16.91 34.97
CA GLN A 722 34.12 -17.54 35.47
C GLN A 722 33.82 -18.98 35.87
N PHE A 723 34.58 -19.90 35.36
CA PHE A 723 34.56 -21.27 35.86
C PHE A 723 35.14 -21.30 37.29
N LYS A 724 34.42 -21.98 38.18
CA LYS A 724 34.94 -22.32 39.54
C LYS A 724 34.76 -23.81 39.74
N GLU A 725 35.80 -24.46 40.22
CA GLU A 725 35.72 -25.87 40.59
C GLU A 725 34.68 -26.08 41.70
N LEU A 726 33.95 -27.18 41.61
CA LEU A 726 33.05 -27.61 42.68
C LEU A 726 33.90 -28.00 43.93
N SER A 727 33.36 -27.65 45.10
CA SER A 727 34.00 -28.05 46.35
C SER A 727 34.06 -29.57 46.49
N LYS A 728 35.17 -30.06 46.90
CA LYS A 728 35.38 -31.49 47.21
C LYS A 728 34.98 -31.85 48.66
N PHE A 729 34.67 -30.82 49.42
CA PHE A 729 34.36 -30.97 50.87
C PHE A 729 32.83 -30.83 51.10
N PRO A 730 32.28 -31.58 52.08
CA PRO A 730 30.85 -31.58 52.38
C PRO A 730 30.36 -30.23 52.96
N GLU A 731 29.20 -29.85 52.54
CA GLU A 731 28.46 -28.72 53.12
C GLU A 731 27.83 -29.11 54.45
N VAL A 732 27.73 -28.13 55.36
CA VAL A 732 27.07 -28.31 56.65
C VAL A 732 25.83 -27.40 56.73
N LYS A 733 24.68 -27.99 57.02
CA LYS A 733 23.42 -27.28 57.19
C LYS A 733 23.17 -27.06 58.69
N ARG A 734 22.78 -25.83 59.07
CA ARG A 734 22.32 -25.46 60.44
C ARG A 734 21.11 -24.59 60.33
N ASP A 735 20.17 -24.84 61.22
CA ASP A 735 18.91 -24.13 61.26
C ASP A 735 18.79 -23.26 62.52
N LEU A 736 18.21 -22.08 62.41
CA LEU A 736 17.84 -21.20 63.55
C LEU A 736 16.41 -20.72 63.39
N ALA A 737 15.61 -20.87 64.43
CA ALA A 737 14.31 -20.24 64.52
C ALA A 737 14.43 -18.88 65.25
N LEU A 738 14.13 -17.81 64.53
CA LEU A 738 14.31 -16.45 65.02
C LEU A 738 12.93 -15.76 65.20
N LEU A 739 12.71 -15.27 66.43
CA LEU A 739 11.57 -14.39 66.74
C LEU A 739 12.00 -12.94 66.45
N VAL A 740 11.33 -12.27 65.57
CA VAL A 740 11.64 -10.93 65.10
C VAL A 740 10.41 -10.03 65.08
N ASN A 741 10.58 -8.72 65.06
CA ASN A 741 9.49 -7.79 64.87
C ASN A 741 8.90 -7.96 63.43
N LYS A 742 7.60 -7.73 63.26
CA LYS A 742 6.90 -7.90 61.98
C LYS A 742 7.52 -7.11 60.82
N ASN A 743 8.13 -5.96 61.12
CA ASN A 743 8.79 -5.09 60.10
C ASN A 743 10.16 -5.63 59.64
N VAL A 744 10.77 -6.59 60.33
CA VAL A 744 12.07 -7.16 59.95
C VAL A 744 11.86 -8.11 58.77
N THR A 745 12.58 -7.84 57.67
CA THR A 745 12.49 -8.64 56.47
C THR A 745 13.56 -9.75 56.42
N PHE A 746 13.29 -10.83 55.69
CA PHE A 746 14.28 -11.87 55.41
C PHE A 746 15.53 -11.32 54.73
N SER A 747 15.38 -10.35 53.84
CA SER A 747 16.49 -9.68 53.15
C SER A 747 17.44 -9.00 54.14
N GLN A 748 16.92 -8.34 55.17
CA GLN A 748 17.72 -7.72 56.22
C GLN A 748 18.51 -8.79 57.01
N LEU A 749 17.87 -9.88 57.45
CA LEU A 749 18.54 -10.97 58.20
C LEU A 749 19.61 -11.63 57.34
N ARG A 750 19.33 -11.90 56.07
CA ARG A 750 20.29 -12.44 55.11
C ARG A 750 21.47 -11.50 54.91
N SER A 751 21.25 -10.19 54.76
CA SER A 751 22.31 -9.19 54.58
C SER A 751 23.22 -9.14 55.82
N ILE A 752 22.65 -9.19 57.01
CA ILE A 752 23.40 -9.23 58.27
C ILE A 752 24.27 -10.51 58.31
N ALA A 753 23.72 -11.67 57.94
CA ALA A 753 24.43 -12.94 57.97
C ALA A 753 25.62 -12.93 56.99
N PHE A 754 25.45 -12.50 55.75
CA PHE A 754 26.55 -12.40 54.78
C PHE A 754 27.59 -11.32 55.10
N ALA A 755 27.17 -10.22 55.76
CA ALA A 755 28.09 -9.22 56.26
C ALA A 755 28.93 -9.75 57.44
N THR A 756 28.39 -10.67 58.22
CA THR A 756 29.03 -11.29 59.40
C THR A 756 29.98 -12.39 58.98
N GLU A 757 29.58 -13.30 58.14
CA GLU A 757 30.41 -14.43 57.67
C GLU A 757 30.53 -14.41 56.13
N LYS A 758 31.71 -14.00 55.66
CA LYS A 758 31.99 -13.83 54.23
C LYS A 758 32.68 -15.02 53.55
N LYS A 759 33.25 -15.92 54.40
CA LYS A 759 34.10 -16.99 53.89
C LYS A 759 33.43 -18.35 53.86
N LEU A 760 32.77 -18.71 54.99
CA LEU A 760 32.20 -20.03 55.16
C LEU A 760 30.66 -20.07 54.82
N LEU A 761 29.97 -18.94 54.90
CA LEU A 761 28.55 -18.91 54.64
C LEU A 761 28.28 -18.95 53.12
N LYS A 762 27.76 -20.07 52.63
CA LYS A 762 27.40 -20.29 51.21
C LYS A 762 26.03 -19.77 50.86
N SER A 763 25.00 -20.07 51.70
CA SER A 763 23.64 -19.64 51.50
C SER A 763 22.86 -19.51 52.79
N VAL A 764 21.82 -18.65 52.74
CA VAL A 764 20.80 -18.52 53.77
C VAL A 764 19.45 -18.64 53.10
N SER A 765 18.62 -19.53 53.59
CA SER A 765 17.24 -19.72 53.07
C SER A 765 16.25 -19.65 54.22
N LEU A 766 15.03 -19.18 53.87
CA LEU A 766 13.90 -19.16 54.74
C LEU A 766 13.01 -20.36 54.41
N PHE A 767 12.76 -21.25 55.36
CA PHE A 767 11.97 -22.46 55.07
C PHE A 767 10.64 -22.51 55.83
N ASP A 768 10.48 -21.66 56.87
CA ASP A 768 9.20 -21.52 57.56
C ASP A 768 9.00 -20.11 58.08
N VAL A 769 7.74 -19.63 58.04
CA VAL A 769 7.27 -18.37 58.56
C VAL A 769 6.01 -18.63 59.41
N TYR A 770 6.09 -18.31 60.67
CA TYR A 770 4.95 -18.46 61.56
C TYR A 770 4.51 -17.11 62.13
N GLU A 771 3.25 -16.75 61.89
CA GLU A 771 2.57 -15.59 62.44
C GLU A 771 1.23 -16.09 63.06
N GLY A 772 1.17 -16.19 64.39
CA GLY A 772 -0.04 -16.69 65.05
C GLY A 772 -0.08 -16.37 66.52
N ASP A 773 -1.19 -16.70 67.16
CA ASP A 773 -1.58 -16.34 68.52
C ASP A 773 -0.63 -16.85 69.64
N LYS A 774 0.32 -17.74 69.28
CA LYS A 774 1.29 -18.28 70.22
C LYS A 774 2.58 -17.43 70.31
N LEU A 775 2.61 -16.30 69.58
CA LEU A 775 3.71 -15.35 69.58
C LEU A 775 3.33 -14.06 70.27
N PRO A 776 4.31 -13.33 70.82
CA PRO A 776 4.07 -11.99 71.35
C PRO A 776 3.51 -11.06 70.25
N GLU A 777 2.61 -10.15 70.64
CA GLU A 777 2.02 -9.17 69.72
C GLU A 777 3.11 -8.36 69.02
N GLY A 778 2.93 -8.15 67.67
CA GLY A 778 3.90 -7.43 66.90
C GLY A 778 5.15 -8.21 66.46
N LYS A 779 5.24 -9.50 66.80
CA LYS A 779 6.36 -10.40 66.41
C LYS A 779 5.90 -11.49 65.44
N LYS A 780 6.89 -12.01 64.66
CA LYS A 780 6.81 -13.19 63.78
C LYS A 780 8.01 -14.10 63.98
N SER A 781 7.87 -15.38 63.65
CA SER A 781 8.98 -16.33 63.69
C SER A 781 9.47 -16.67 62.27
N TYR A 782 10.74 -16.53 62.01
CA TYR A 782 11.43 -17.00 60.80
C TYR A 782 12.31 -18.20 61.11
N ALA A 783 12.10 -19.32 60.43
CA ALA A 783 13.01 -20.46 60.46
C ALA A 783 14.00 -20.38 59.31
N LEU A 784 15.23 -20.07 59.58
CA LEU A 784 16.34 -19.89 58.65
C LEU A 784 17.26 -21.07 58.62
N SER A 785 17.68 -21.48 57.43
CA SER A 785 18.67 -22.51 57.17
C SER A 785 19.94 -21.87 56.62
N PHE A 786 21.05 -22.12 57.27
CA PHE A 786 22.41 -21.66 56.93
C PHE A 786 23.18 -22.83 56.38
N ILE A 787 23.74 -22.69 55.16
CA ILE A 787 24.66 -23.65 54.56
C ILE A 787 26.08 -23.08 54.67
N LEU A 788 26.95 -23.81 55.39
CA LEU A 788 28.34 -23.49 55.58
C LEU A 788 29.21 -24.42 54.74
N GLU A 789 30.21 -23.90 54.07
CA GLU A 789 31.16 -24.62 53.24
C GLU A 789 32.55 -23.97 53.33
N ASP A 790 33.59 -24.83 53.49
CA ASP A 790 34.96 -24.41 53.24
C ASP A 790 35.47 -25.13 51.98
N LYS A 791 36.00 -24.41 51.02
CA LYS A 791 36.45 -24.95 49.75
C LYS A 791 37.77 -25.73 49.86
N ASN A 792 38.51 -25.53 50.95
CA ASN A 792 39.86 -26.04 51.14
C ASN A 792 39.93 -27.20 52.11
N GLN A 793 38.93 -27.37 52.98
CA GLN A 793 38.92 -28.38 54.03
C GLN A 793 37.50 -28.71 54.55
N THR A 794 37.39 -29.88 55.18
CA THR A 794 36.14 -30.21 55.91
C THR A 794 35.99 -29.35 57.15
N LEU A 795 34.83 -28.78 57.39
CA LEU A 795 34.54 -27.97 58.57
C LEU A 795 34.53 -28.82 59.83
N THR A 796 35.24 -28.36 60.89
CA THR A 796 35.23 -28.97 62.19
C THR A 796 34.00 -28.45 63.00
N ASP A 797 33.52 -29.26 63.98
CA ASP A 797 32.36 -28.87 64.80
C ASP A 797 32.67 -27.55 65.55
N LYS A 798 33.87 -27.34 66.05
CA LYS A 798 34.30 -26.10 66.72
C LYS A 798 34.22 -24.87 65.81
N GLN A 799 34.57 -25.02 64.54
CA GLN A 799 34.41 -23.94 63.54
C GLN A 799 32.92 -23.64 63.26
N ILE A 800 32.12 -24.67 63.10
CA ILE A 800 30.67 -24.56 62.86
C ILE A 800 29.97 -23.86 64.02
N GLU A 801 30.22 -24.33 65.25
CA GLU A 801 29.62 -23.74 66.45
C GLU A 801 30.04 -22.27 66.62
N ARG A 802 31.31 -21.94 66.43
CA ARG A 802 31.81 -20.57 66.50
C ARG A 802 31.13 -19.68 65.46
N THR A 803 31.02 -20.14 64.21
CA THR A 803 30.37 -19.39 63.14
C THR A 803 28.91 -19.17 63.43
N MET A 804 28.19 -20.20 63.86
CA MET A 804 26.75 -20.10 64.19
C MET A 804 26.52 -19.19 65.37
N SER A 805 27.32 -19.27 66.44
CA SER A 805 27.24 -18.37 67.60
C SER A 805 27.48 -16.90 67.20
N ASN A 806 28.46 -16.65 66.36
CA ASN A 806 28.71 -15.30 65.84
C ASN A 806 27.52 -14.79 64.97
N LEU A 807 26.99 -15.60 64.08
CA LEU A 807 25.79 -15.27 63.27
C LEU A 807 24.59 -14.96 64.15
N GLN A 808 24.30 -15.80 65.12
CA GLN A 808 23.24 -15.57 66.11
C GLN A 808 23.41 -14.24 66.83
N THR A 809 24.56 -13.98 67.42
CA THR A 809 24.83 -12.73 68.14
C THR A 809 24.62 -11.49 67.25
N GLN A 810 25.06 -11.53 65.98
CA GLN A 810 24.90 -10.38 65.12
C GLN A 810 23.46 -10.21 64.65
N LEU A 811 22.69 -11.28 64.51
CA LEU A 811 21.27 -11.22 64.20
C LEU A 811 20.48 -10.65 65.37
N GLU A 812 20.84 -11.06 66.61
CA GLU A 812 20.25 -10.51 67.83
C GLU A 812 20.55 -9.01 67.96
N GLN A 813 21.81 -8.62 67.82
CA GLN A 813 22.24 -7.23 67.99
C GLN A 813 21.68 -6.26 66.92
N LYS A 814 21.69 -6.67 65.65
CA LYS A 814 21.38 -5.77 64.53
C LYS A 814 19.91 -5.83 64.09
N ALA A 815 19.25 -6.94 64.27
CA ALA A 815 17.88 -7.12 63.89
C ALA A 815 16.90 -7.22 65.07
N GLY A 816 17.39 -7.21 66.33
CA GLY A 816 16.56 -7.46 67.50
C GLY A 816 15.93 -8.86 67.52
N ALA A 817 16.60 -9.82 66.84
CA ALA A 817 16.13 -11.21 66.79
C ALA A 817 16.31 -11.91 68.13
N GLU A 818 15.39 -12.81 68.49
CA GLU A 818 15.50 -13.68 69.65
C GLU A 818 15.46 -15.14 69.14
N VAL A 819 16.42 -15.99 69.56
CA VAL A 819 16.38 -17.40 69.16
C VAL A 819 15.28 -18.10 69.92
N ARG A 820 14.38 -18.70 69.21
CA ARG A 820 13.30 -19.51 69.74
C ARG A 820 13.84 -20.92 70.04
N LYS A 821 13.86 -21.30 71.33
CA LYS A 821 14.25 -22.62 71.81
C LYS A 821 13.23 -23.70 71.47
#